data_dcdd7e33e04fea33e7ec339cf3037c26
#
_entry.id   dcdd7e33e04fea33e7ec339cf3037c26
#
_cell.length_a   1.000
_cell.length_b   1.000
_cell.length_c   1.000
_cell.angle_alpha   90.00
_cell.angle_beta   90.00
_cell.angle_gamma   90.00
#
_symmetry.space_group_name_H-M   'P 1'
#
loop_
_entity.id
_entity.type
_entity.pdbx_description
1 polymer ?
#
loop_
_entity_poly.entity_id
_entity_poly.type
_entity_poly.pdbx_seq_one_letter_code
_entity_poly.pdbx_strand_id
1 'polypeptide(L)'
;MKKTFPIILIVILAILAISLTGCNLITGFLDDMTSKVDEIKDQTDDDKGSSTKKDYYNYGDFSGTTYYFYLSAPEVNVIEGFTFTVEYTRSTEPNLGYCEPDPDVHQIPQGWVIEDETIATYEIVDKYKCVITGLKEGTTYIHARLDKSADKVRTDDYKITVIKKVPTKLEISKNKTIYMEGDSFNSNFTLTATFNNNDELKQVVTPTSVDTSAVDFDTKGTYPVKVTYTWNGITLEKSYNIQIVDASSAVYTAKYLDYTYVDYYKHQWATNLTTGYTPASGTVKYLVIPVWFEDSGKFFGENAADKVNLRNKLYSAFFGSKNTTNGKNSVKSYYEELSDGALTIEGTVSDVCYEPGRLSTYYDADGKTRTICGEAVKWYFETHLDEHKTDYDSDDNGTLDAIAVVYCAPDKQQIKTWLETHPLDPLKDDYNQSTLWSMVMRGGMGSGSADPANPNLESCMWATAYDVLQKYNGEDIESKTYLHETGHMFGLEDYYDTYGSYSPAGSRIMMDSNRGSQDPYSALALGWAKAIVPQTSATVELKDFQSSREMLILHPESDQCNSPFDEYIIIELYTPNGLNQFDAEASPSYEPTNVGIRIWHIDARLVKQLARDEYDYSALYTEPSSLDTNYYTHRYDNTRGDTTDPLAAENDDYYLIYYVRNMNTGSKGYSMKKDETDYIIRNETMFYAGDSFTIEDYASQFANGAQGKLNSGVALGWSIYIEGIEETSTGVWTATIQVIKA
;
A
#
# COMPACT_ATOMS: atom_id res chain seq x y z
N MET A 1 40.62 -3.47 33.91
CA MET A 1 40.08 -2.23 33.36
C MET A 1 39.84 -2.24 31.84
N LYS A 2 40.20 -3.30 31.08
CA LYS A 2 39.99 -3.38 29.61
C LYS A 2 38.73 -4.12 29.16
N LYS A 3 37.92 -4.68 30.06
CA LYS A 3 36.67 -5.41 29.73
C LYS A 3 35.36 -4.63 29.91
N THR A 4 35.43 -3.42 30.46
CA THR A 4 34.24 -2.59 30.71
C THR A 4 33.94 -1.56 29.59
N PHE A 5 34.88 -1.34 28.69
CA PHE A 5 34.72 -0.33 27.64
C PHE A 5 33.71 -0.71 26.54
N PRO A 6 33.66 -1.96 26.03
CA PRO A 6 32.65 -2.32 25.04
C PRO A 6 31.23 -2.39 25.62
N ILE A 7 31.05 -2.73 26.88
CA ILE A 7 29.74 -2.79 27.54
C ILE A 7 29.19 -1.36 27.75
N ILE A 8 30.06 -0.42 28.09
CA ILE A 8 29.69 0.99 28.25
C ILE A 8 29.32 1.64 26.91
N LEU A 9 30.02 1.28 25.83
CA LEU A 9 29.69 1.78 24.49
C LEU A 9 28.36 1.23 23.97
N ILE A 10 28.06 -0.04 24.23
CA ILE A 10 26.77 -0.67 23.88
C ILE A 10 25.62 -0.04 24.69
N VAL A 11 25.83 0.25 25.96
CA VAL A 11 24.83 0.92 26.81
C VAL A 11 24.61 2.38 26.38
N ILE A 12 25.65 3.09 25.96
CA ILE A 12 25.53 4.47 25.45
C ILE A 12 24.83 4.50 24.09
N LEU A 13 25.08 3.53 23.20
CA LEU A 13 24.37 3.39 21.92
C LEU A 13 22.90 2.99 22.11
N ALA A 14 22.61 2.14 23.11
CA ALA A 14 21.24 1.80 23.46
C ALA A 14 20.48 2.99 24.07
N ILE A 15 21.12 3.82 24.87
CA ILE A 15 20.52 5.02 25.45
C ILE A 15 20.29 6.10 24.38
N LEU A 16 21.17 6.21 23.39
CA LEU A 16 20.98 7.11 22.24
C LEU A 16 19.87 6.64 21.29
N ALA A 17 19.68 5.31 21.14
CA ALA A 17 18.56 4.77 20.37
C ALA A 17 17.19 4.99 21.08
N ILE A 18 17.17 4.97 22.41
CA ILE A 18 15.97 5.21 23.24
C ILE A 18 15.46 6.67 23.13
N SER A 19 16.34 7.60 22.80
CA SER A 19 15.96 9.02 22.63
C SER A 19 15.41 9.36 21.24
N LEU A 20 15.41 8.41 20.30
CA LEU A 20 15.08 8.64 18.89
C LEU A 20 13.89 7.82 18.35
N THR A 21 13.35 6.86 19.12
CA THR A 21 12.22 6.04 18.65
C THR A 21 11.31 5.61 19.80
N GLY A 22 10.01 5.70 19.57
CA GLY A 22 8.97 5.32 20.55
C GLY A 22 8.99 3.86 20.98
N CYS A 23 8.49 3.63 22.18
CA CYS A 23 8.73 2.51 23.10
C CYS A 23 8.47 1.04 22.66
N ASN A 24 7.89 0.73 21.52
CA ASN A 24 7.41 -0.64 21.25
C ASN A 24 8.31 -1.53 20.37
N LEU A 25 9.35 -0.98 19.72
CA LEU A 25 10.31 -1.79 18.96
C LEU A 25 11.47 -2.35 19.81
N ILE A 26 11.58 -1.94 21.07
CA ILE A 26 12.75 -2.19 21.90
C ILE A 26 12.64 -3.51 22.67
N THR A 27 11.44 -4.00 22.98
CA THR A 27 11.30 -5.26 23.71
C THR A 27 11.74 -6.46 22.89
N GLY A 28 11.34 -6.56 21.62
CA GLY A 28 11.77 -7.67 20.75
C GLY A 28 13.26 -7.67 20.43
N PHE A 29 13.87 -6.48 20.29
CA PHE A 29 15.32 -6.35 20.08
C PHE A 29 16.15 -6.63 21.32
N LEU A 30 15.65 -6.25 22.51
CA LEU A 30 16.31 -6.56 23.78
C LEU A 30 16.19 -8.05 24.14
N ASP A 31 15.08 -8.71 23.83
CA ASP A 31 14.91 -10.15 24.04
C ASP A 31 15.83 -10.96 23.11
N ASP A 32 15.99 -10.56 21.84
CA ASP A 32 16.92 -11.18 20.90
C ASP A 32 18.40 -10.94 21.29
N MET A 33 18.72 -9.75 21.80
CA MET A 33 20.05 -9.46 22.33
C MET A 33 20.33 -10.18 23.65
N THR A 34 19.34 -10.33 24.53
CA THR A 34 19.52 -11.04 25.80
C THR A 34 19.73 -12.53 25.55
N SER A 35 18.98 -13.13 24.61
CA SER A 35 19.17 -14.54 24.23
C SER A 35 20.55 -14.79 23.61
N LYS A 36 21.05 -13.88 22.76
CA LYS A 36 22.41 -13.97 22.19
C LYS A 36 23.52 -13.72 23.19
N VAL A 37 23.28 -12.87 24.21
CA VAL A 37 24.23 -12.67 25.32
C VAL A 37 24.26 -13.89 26.25
N ASP A 38 23.14 -14.56 26.46
CA ASP A 38 23.09 -15.79 27.26
C ASP A 38 23.68 -16.99 26.52
N GLU A 39 23.50 -17.11 25.19
CA GLU A 39 24.22 -18.07 24.34
C GLU A 39 25.74 -17.87 24.37
N ILE A 40 26.20 -16.62 24.42
CA ILE A 40 27.64 -16.30 24.56
C ILE A 40 28.15 -16.63 25.99
N LYS A 41 27.31 -16.55 27.01
CA LYS A 41 27.68 -16.90 28.37
C LYS A 41 27.80 -18.42 28.59
N ASP A 42 26.90 -19.20 28.00
CA ASP A 42 26.94 -20.67 28.10
C ASP A 42 28.16 -21.28 27.38
N GLN A 43 28.77 -20.55 26.40
CA GLN A 43 30.00 -20.97 25.75
C GLN A 43 31.29 -20.59 26.51
N THR A 44 31.19 -19.81 27.59
CA THR A 44 32.37 -19.28 28.31
C THR A 44 32.62 -19.91 29.67
N ASP A 45 31.75 -20.83 30.18
CA ASP A 45 31.87 -21.35 31.55
C ASP A 45 32.54 -22.74 31.69
N ASP A 46 32.97 -23.38 30.60
CA ASP A 46 33.65 -24.68 30.66
C ASP A 46 35.13 -24.63 30.22
N ASP A 47 35.92 -23.67 30.69
CA ASP A 47 37.38 -23.92 30.81
C ASP A 47 38.06 -22.88 31.74
N LYS A 48 38.21 -23.21 33.02
CA LYS A 48 39.14 -22.56 33.96
C LYS A 48 40.50 -23.22 33.87
N GLY A 49 41.33 -22.72 32.94
CA GLY A 49 42.72 -23.18 32.90
C GLY A 49 43.55 -22.34 31.96
N SER A 50 44.13 -21.24 32.45
CA SER A 50 45.42 -20.67 32.05
C SER A 50 45.69 -20.30 30.57
N SER A 51 45.95 -19.01 30.39
CA SER A 51 46.74 -18.38 29.30
C SER A 51 46.03 -18.06 27.99
N THR A 52 46.03 -16.78 27.68
CA THR A 52 46.00 -16.10 26.37
C THR A 52 46.32 -16.96 25.14
N LYS A 53 45.37 -17.73 24.65
CA LYS A 53 45.35 -18.28 23.31
C LYS A 53 43.96 -18.15 22.71
N LYS A 54 43.91 -17.67 21.48
CA LYS A 54 42.70 -17.68 20.63
C LYS A 54 42.25 -19.14 20.49
N ASP A 55 40.98 -19.39 20.61
CA ASP A 55 40.38 -20.72 20.53
C ASP A 55 40.53 -21.26 19.12
N TYR A 56 41.09 -22.45 19.01
CA TYR A 56 41.25 -23.19 17.76
C TYR A 56 40.22 -24.33 17.71
N TYR A 57 39.65 -24.55 16.54
CA TYR A 57 38.71 -25.65 16.31
C TYR A 57 39.43 -27.00 16.17
N ASN A 58 38.82 -28.11 16.52
CA ASN A 58 39.42 -29.41 16.54
C ASN A 58 39.31 -30.14 15.17
N TYR A 59 40.36 -30.79 14.69
CA TYR A 59 40.39 -31.47 13.41
C TYR A 59 40.37 -32.98 13.52
N GLY A 60 39.73 -33.62 12.53
CA GLY A 60 39.91 -35.03 12.25
C GLY A 60 41.20 -35.33 11.50
N ASP A 61 41.61 -36.59 11.49
CA ASP A 61 42.87 -37.13 11.00
C ASP A 61 43.02 -37.00 9.47
N PHE A 62 44.17 -36.49 9.03
CA PHE A 62 44.52 -36.34 7.62
C PHE A 62 45.18 -37.62 7.09
N SER A 63 44.48 -38.69 6.89
CA SER A 63 45.07 -39.88 6.30
C SER A 63 45.07 -39.84 4.77
N GLY A 64 46.16 -39.43 4.20
CA GLY A 64 46.56 -39.81 2.83
C GLY A 64 46.06 -38.99 1.66
N THR A 65 45.27 -37.91 1.86
CA THR A 65 44.78 -37.03 0.77
C THR A 65 45.41 -35.65 0.89
N THR A 66 45.94 -35.10 -0.21
CA THR A 66 46.42 -33.72 -0.27
C THR A 66 45.23 -32.80 -0.50
N TYR A 67 45.07 -31.80 0.35
CA TYR A 67 44.03 -30.78 0.24
C TYR A 67 44.65 -29.43 -0.08
N TYR A 68 43.95 -28.66 -0.91
CA TYR A 68 44.28 -27.29 -1.25
C TYR A 68 43.21 -26.37 -0.65
N PHE A 69 43.63 -25.25 -0.12
CA PHE A 69 42.75 -24.29 0.58
C PHE A 69 42.83 -22.97 -0.14
N TYR A 70 41.66 -22.47 -0.47
CA TYR A 70 41.48 -21.24 -1.23
C TYR A 70 40.64 -20.24 -0.46
N LEU A 71 40.98 -18.99 -0.54
CA LEU A 71 40.16 -17.89 -0.08
C LEU A 71 39.32 -17.35 -1.26
N SER A 72 38.21 -16.72 -0.97
CA SER A 72 37.19 -16.26 -1.94
C SER A 72 37.75 -15.38 -3.07
N ALA A 73 38.86 -14.71 -2.83
CA ALA A 73 39.66 -13.98 -3.82
C ALA A 73 41.10 -13.83 -3.34
N PRO A 74 42.07 -13.52 -4.22
CA PRO A 74 43.47 -13.39 -3.84
C PRO A 74 43.78 -12.11 -3.07
N GLU A 75 42.99 -11.07 -3.25
CA GLU A 75 43.13 -9.78 -2.56
C GLU A 75 41.81 -9.02 -2.50
N VAL A 76 41.71 -8.09 -1.57
CA VAL A 76 40.60 -7.20 -1.43
C VAL A 76 41.05 -5.78 -1.07
N ASN A 77 40.34 -4.81 -1.56
CA ASN A 77 40.40 -3.42 -1.10
C ASN A 77 39.26 -3.16 -0.14
N VAL A 78 39.55 -2.88 1.13
CA VAL A 78 38.58 -2.53 2.17
C VAL A 78 38.73 -1.06 2.48
N ILE A 79 37.63 -0.34 2.56
CA ILE A 79 37.64 1.07 2.93
C ILE A 79 37.73 1.17 4.45
N GLU A 80 38.50 2.12 4.95
CA GLU A 80 38.64 2.43 6.37
C GLU A 80 37.26 2.62 7.03
N GLY A 81 36.99 1.82 8.08
CA GLY A 81 35.71 1.79 8.81
C GLY A 81 34.62 0.92 8.16
N PHE A 82 34.89 0.26 7.05
CA PHE A 82 33.96 -0.71 6.42
C PHE A 82 34.43 -2.14 6.59
N THR A 83 33.52 -3.06 6.36
CA THR A 83 33.73 -4.49 6.52
C THR A 83 33.71 -5.22 5.18
N PHE A 84 34.37 -6.35 5.13
CA PHE A 84 34.35 -7.29 4.02
C PHE A 84 34.38 -8.72 4.54
N THR A 85 33.58 -9.61 3.96
CA THR A 85 33.54 -11.02 4.35
C THR A 85 34.54 -11.82 3.53
N VAL A 86 35.45 -12.53 4.20
CA VAL A 86 36.37 -13.51 3.57
C VAL A 86 35.83 -14.89 3.85
N GLU A 87 35.72 -15.67 2.80
CA GLU A 87 35.24 -17.05 2.85
C GLU A 87 36.36 -17.99 2.37
N TYR A 88 36.47 -19.10 3.05
CA TYR A 88 37.47 -20.13 2.76
C TYR A 88 36.80 -21.37 2.16
N THR A 89 37.41 -21.91 1.11
CA THR A 89 37.04 -23.19 0.49
C THR A 89 38.17 -24.16 0.45
N ARG A 90 37.85 -25.46 0.38
CA ARG A 90 38.79 -26.56 0.27
C ARG A 90 38.53 -27.32 -1.03
N SER A 91 39.64 -27.78 -1.69
CA SER A 91 39.56 -28.65 -2.85
C SER A 91 40.64 -29.73 -2.75
N THR A 92 40.44 -30.88 -3.39
CA THR A 92 41.47 -31.89 -3.63
C THR A 92 42.22 -31.64 -4.94
N GLU A 93 41.81 -30.68 -5.73
CA GLU A 93 42.41 -30.32 -7.02
C GLU A 93 43.19 -29.01 -6.90
N PRO A 94 44.42 -28.93 -7.39
CA PRO A 94 45.19 -27.70 -7.40
C PRO A 94 44.65 -26.73 -8.47
N ASN A 95 44.62 -25.44 -8.15
CA ASN A 95 44.30 -24.34 -9.08
C ASN A 95 42.88 -24.34 -9.66
N LEU A 96 41.90 -24.96 -9.01
CA LEU A 96 40.51 -24.69 -9.32
C LEU A 96 40.14 -23.30 -8.77
N GLY A 97 39.53 -22.49 -9.59
CA GLY A 97 38.89 -21.24 -9.16
C GLY A 97 37.88 -21.50 -8.03
N TYR A 98 37.25 -20.43 -7.58
CA TYR A 98 36.22 -20.48 -6.52
C TYR A 98 35.36 -21.75 -6.60
N CYS A 99 35.43 -22.59 -5.55
CA CYS A 99 34.56 -23.74 -5.37
C CYS A 99 33.59 -23.43 -4.21
N GLU A 100 32.34 -23.80 -4.36
CA GLU A 100 31.42 -23.68 -3.24
C GLU A 100 31.89 -24.57 -2.07
N PRO A 101 31.72 -24.12 -0.80
CA PRO A 101 32.04 -24.90 0.38
C PRO A 101 31.23 -26.19 0.41
N ASP A 102 31.90 -27.34 0.49
CA ASP A 102 31.23 -28.62 0.70
C ASP A 102 30.77 -28.74 2.16
N PRO A 103 29.46 -28.74 2.46
CA PRO A 103 28.97 -28.79 3.83
C PRO A 103 29.29 -30.09 4.57
N ASP A 104 29.65 -31.18 3.85
CA ASP A 104 29.96 -32.48 4.44
C ASP A 104 31.44 -32.63 4.82
N VAL A 105 32.26 -31.62 4.61
CA VAL A 105 33.67 -31.68 4.85
C VAL A 105 34.07 -31.11 6.20
N HIS A 106 34.55 -31.97 7.05
CA HIS A 106 34.82 -31.72 8.50
C HIS A 106 36.11 -30.92 8.80
N GLN A 107 36.67 -30.18 7.88
CA GLN A 107 37.86 -29.37 8.13
C GLN A 107 37.55 -27.89 8.18
N ILE A 108 37.68 -27.34 9.35
CA ILE A 108 37.45 -25.94 9.65
C ILE A 108 38.78 -25.27 10.00
N PRO A 109 38.94 -23.98 9.71
CA PRO A 109 40.08 -23.21 10.14
C PRO A 109 40.26 -23.31 11.66
N GLN A 110 41.51 -23.57 12.11
CA GLN A 110 41.89 -23.54 13.54
C GLN A 110 41.93 -22.11 14.08
N GLY A 111 41.73 -21.15 13.26
CA GLY A 111 41.73 -19.74 13.54
C GLY A 111 42.18 -18.95 12.32
N TRP A 112 41.96 -17.70 12.38
CA TRP A 112 42.42 -16.74 11.40
C TRP A 112 43.58 -15.95 12.00
N VAL A 113 44.53 -15.55 11.15
CA VAL A 113 45.66 -14.73 11.56
C VAL A 113 45.79 -13.57 10.60
N ILE A 114 45.77 -12.36 11.13
CA ILE A 114 46.10 -11.12 10.43
C ILE A 114 47.51 -10.70 10.85
N GLU A 115 48.38 -10.36 9.89
CA GLU A 115 49.76 -9.99 10.17
C GLU A 115 49.91 -8.66 10.90
N ASP A 116 49.08 -7.69 10.55
CA ASP A 116 49.06 -6.36 11.23
C ASP A 116 47.65 -5.98 11.62
N GLU A 117 47.30 -6.23 12.88
CA GLU A 117 46.02 -5.90 13.47
C GLU A 117 45.79 -4.38 13.64
N THR A 118 46.80 -3.53 13.38
CA THR A 118 46.64 -2.08 13.37
C THR A 118 46.06 -1.53 12.07
N ILE A 119 46.21 -2.30 10.98
CA ILE A 119 45.69 -1.98 9.65
C ILE A 119 44.29 -2.51 9.47
N ALA A 120 44.05 -3.77 9.81
CA ALA A 120 42.73 -4.39 9.77
C ALA A 120 42.56 -5.37 10.91
N THR A 121 41.32 -5.57 11.33
CA THR A 121 40.93 -6.60 12.30
C THR A 121 39.91 -7.55 11.70
N TYR A 122 39.62 -8.66 12.39
CA TYR A 122 38.64 -9.63 11.91
C TYR A 122 37.78 -10.15 13.06
N GLU A 123 36.56 -10.60 12.68
CA GLU A 123 35.63 -11.30 13.55
C GLU A 123 35.20 -12.60 12.87
N ILE A 124 35.19 -13.70 13.62
CA ILE A 124 34.76 -15.00 13.09
C ILE A 124 33.24 -15.06 13.08
N VAL A 125 32.65 -15.25 11.91
CA VAL A 125 31.19 -15.40 11.74
C VAL A 125 30.80 -16.86 11.89
N ASP A 126 31.50 -17.75 11.20
CA ASP A 126 31.33 -19.19 11.28
C ASP A 126 32.65 -19.89 10.96
N LYS A 127 32.60 -21.24 10.87
CA LYS A 127 33.79 -22.07 10.62
C LYS A 127 34.48 -21.85 9.28
N TYR A 128 33.86 -21.15 8.34
CA TYR A 128 34.39 -20.89 7.00
C TYR A 128 34.58 -19.40 6.70
N LYS A 129 33.93 -18.52 7.48
CA LYS A 129 33.83 -17.10 7.19
C LYS A 129 34.37 -16.24 8.32
N CYS A 130 35.07 -15.18 7.96
CA CYS A 130 35.35 -14.09 8.87
C CYS A 130 35.00 -12.75 8.20
N VAL A 131 34.61 -11.77 9.02
CA VAL A 131 34.42 -10.40 8.61
C VAL A 131 35.68 -9.61 8.95
N ILE A 132 36.28 -8.99 7.95
CA ILE A 132 37.42 -8.10 8.10
C ILE A 132 36.91 -6.67 8.22
N THR A 133 37.45 -5.92 9.16
CA THR A 133 37.21 -4.48 9.30
C THR A 133 38.50 -3.72 9.02
N GLY A 134 38.48 -2.82 8.03
CA GLY A 134 39.60 -1.92 7.75
C GLY A 134 39.69 -0.87 8.86
N LEU A 135 40.86 -0.73 9.50
CA LEU A 135 41.10 0.20 10.60
C LEU A 135 41.86 1.45 10.20
N LYS A 136 42.86 1.30 9.33
CA LYS A 136 43.78 2.36 8.92
C LYS A 136 44.32 2.07 7.56
N GLU A 137 44.53 3.08 6.75
CA GLU A 137 45.16 2.97 5.44
C GLU A 137 46.51 2.20 5.51
N GLY A 138 46.65 1.17 4.66
CA GLY A 138 47.80 0.32 4.61
C GLY A 138 47.49 -1.02 3.96
N THR A 139 48.51 -1.91 3.97
CA THR A 139 48.38 -3.26 3.46
C THR A 139 48.77 -4.26 4.55
N THR A 140 47.91 -5.25 4.74
CA THR A 140 48.19 -6.42 5.61
C THR A 140 47.73 -7.70 4.92
N TYR A 141 47.99 -8.83 5.55
CA TYR A 141 47.63 -10.13 5.01
C TYR A 141 46.87 -10.95 6.05
N ILE A 142 45.91 -11.75 5.60
CA ILE A 142 45.20 -12.72 6.44
C ILE A 142 45.32 -14.12 5.86
N HIS A 143 45.42 -15.12 6.71
CA HIS A 143 45.34 -16.52 6.33
C HIS A 143 44.58 -17.32 7.38
N ALA A 144 43.96 -18.41 6.97
CA ALA A 144 43.36 -19.39 7.88
C ALA A 144 44.38 -20.45 8.28
N ARG A 145 44.54 -20.70 9.57
CA ARG A 145 45.37 -21.77 10.13
C ARG A 145 44.57 -23.06 10.17
N LEU A 146 45.18 -24.13 9.71
CA LEU A 146 44.55 -25.44 9.57
C LEU A 146 45.11 -26.49 10.58
N ASP A 147 46.15 -26.13 11.34
CA ASP A 147 46.77 -26.95 12.37
C ASP A 147 47.03 -26.12 13.65
N LYS A 148 46.83 -26.76 14.83
CA LYS A 148 47.10 -26.15 16.13
C LYS A 148 48.58 -25.92 16.43
N SER A 149 49.48 -26.74 15.83
CA SER A 149 50.86 -26.88 16.29
C SER A 149 51.90 -26.09 15.53
N ALA A 150 51.61 -25.60 14.34
CA ALA A 150 52.58 -24.85 13.54
C ALA A 150 51.90 -24.07 12.38
N ASP A 151 52.56 -22.99 11.93
CA ASP A 151 52.21 -22.25 10.70
C ASP A 151 52.43 -23.07 9.41
N LYS A 152 52.54 -24.37 9.50
CA LYS A 152 52.88 -25.24 8.37
C LYS A 152 51.70 -25.69 7.53
N VAL A 153 50.51 -25.67 8.11
CA VAL A 153 49.28 -25.99 7.39
C VAL A 153 48.37 -24.80 7.48
N ARG A 154 48.38 -23.98 6.45
CA ARG A 154 47.57 -22.74 6.35
C ARG A 154 47.14 -22.51 4.91
N THR A 155 46.14 -21.66 4.72
CA THR A 155 45.81 -21.12 3.41
C THR A 155 46.92 -20.19 2.92
N ASP A 156 46.94 -19.90 1.62
CA ASP A 156 47.76 -18.81 1.10
C ASP A 156 47.37 -17.48 1.78
N ASP A 157 48.32 -16.53 1.74
CA ASP A 157 48.09 -15.19 2.27
C ASP A 157 47.11 -14.42 1.38
N TYR A 158 46.05 -13.98 1.98
CA TYR A 158 45.07 -13.12 1.32
C TYR A 158 45.42 -11.67 1.62
N LYS A 159 45.72 -10.92 0.57
CA LYS A 159 46.13 -9.53 0.70
C LYS A 159 44.94 -8.64 0.98
N ILE A 160 45.02 -7.85 2.06
CA ILE A 160 44.07 -6.83 2.44
C ILE A 160 44.72 -5.47 2.24
N THR A 161 44.18 -4.66 1.37
CA THR A 161 44.58 -3.25 1.23
C THR A 161 43.46 -2.38 1.83
N VAL A 162 43.73 -1.72 2.94
CA VAL A 162 42.83 -0.75 3.51
C VAL A 162 43.09 0.59 2.83
N ILE A 163 42.08 1.08 2.12
CA ILE A 163 42.14 2.35 1.44
C ILE A 163 41.44 3.42 2.27
N LYS A 164 41.93 4.64 2.21
CA LYS A 164 41.39 5.75 2.96
C LYS A 164 39.93 6.03 2.57
N LYS A 165 39.09 6.23 3.55
CA LYS A 165 37.72 6.68 3.35
C LYS A 165 37.68 8.12 2.87
N VAL A 166 37.22 8.34 1.64
CA VAL A 166 37.21 9.64 0.97
C VAL A 166 35.80 9.96 0.52
N PRO A 167 35.17 11.03 1.00
CA PRO A 167 33.88 11.45 0.46
C PRO A 167 34.07 12.00 -0.96
N THR A 168 33.19 11.61 -1.89
CA THR A 168 33.33 11.95 -3.31
C THR A 168 32.12 12.63 -3.91
N LYS A 169 30.94 12.45 -3.31
CA LYS A 169 29.69 13.03 -3.79
C LYS A 169 28.79 13.37 -2.61
N LEU A 170 28.01 14.44 -2.72
CA LEU A 170 26.93 14.78 -1.80
C LEU A 170 25.60 14.78 -2.51
N GLU A 171 24.59 14.26 -1.85
CA GLU A 171 23.19 14.30 -2.24
C GLU A 171 22.40 14.92 -1.09
N ILE A 172 21.45 15.80 -1.43
CA ILE A 172 20.52 16.42 -0.48
C ILE A 172 19.12 15.95 -0.83
N SER A 173 18.37 15.54 0.18
CA SER A 173 16.97 15.14 0.03
C SER A 173 16.15 15.64 1.22
N LYS A 174 14.81 15.64 1.07
CA LYS A 174 13.86 16.15 2.06
C LYS A 174 14.09 17.62 2.42
N ASN A 175 14.61 18.40 1.48
CA ASN A 175 14.86 19.82 1.68
C ASN A 175 13.67 20.65 1.22
N LYS A 176 13.20 21.56 2.09
CA LYS A 176 12.26 22.60 1.70
C LYS A 176 12.93 23.50 0.65
N THR A 177 12.33 23.60 -0.53
CA THR A 177 12.86 24.39 -1.65
C THR A 177 12.08 25.67 -1.89
N ILE A 178 10.90 25.83 -1.25
CA ILE A 178 10.04 26.98 -1.45
C ILE A 178 9.62 27.54 -0.09
N TYR A 179 9.72 28.85 0.04
CA TYR A 179 9.45 29.62 1.26
C TYR A 179 8.54 30.78 0.94
N MET A 180 7.73 31.22 1.88
CA MET A 180 6.98 32.46 1.77
C MET A 180 7.82 33.63 2.29
N GLU A 181 7.54 34.85 1.82
CA GLU A 181 8.14 36.05 2.41
C GLU A 181 7.90 36.08 3.92
N GLY A 182 8.98 36.31 4.68
CA GLY A 182 8.97 36.30 6.13
C GLY A 182 9.24 34.94 6.79
N ASP A 183 9.33 33.86 6.02
CA ASP A 183 9.74 32.55 6.56
C ASP A 183 11.18 32.60 7.09
N SER A 184 11.54 31.62 7.89
CA SER A 184 12.91 31.35 8.29
C SER A 184 13.41 30.05 7.68
N PHE A 185 14.71 29.91 7.49
CA PHE A 185 15.30 28.71 6.89
C PHE A 185 15.00 27.47 7.71
N ASN A 186 14.46 26.46 7.04
CA ASN A 186 14.26 25.15 7.60
C ASN A 186 15.49 24.26 7.35
N SER A 187 16.17 23.86 8.42
CA SER A 187 17.36 23.01 8.36
C SER A 187 17.08 21.51 8.37
N ASN A 188 15.82 21.10 8.31
CA ASN A 188 15.42 19.70 8.29
C ASN A 188 15.57 19.14 6.88
N PHE A 189 16.75 18.67 6.55
CA PHE A 189 17.04 17.94 5.32
C PHE A 189 18.00 16.77 5.60
N THR A 190 18.03 15.82 4.68
CA THR A 190 18.96 14.69 4.76
C THR A 190 20.13 14.94 3.82
N LEU A 191 21.35 14.94 4.37
CA LEU A 191 22.59 15.00 3.59
C LEU A 191 23.19 13.59 3.52
N THR A 192 23.39 13.08 2.31
CA THR A 192 24.01 11.76 2.07
C THR A 192 25.35 11.95 1.38
N ALA A 193 26.39 11.37 1.93
CA ALA A 193 27.72 11.34 1.31
C ALA A 193 27.98 9.96 0.70
N THR A 194 28.44 9.95 -0.55
CA THR A 194 28.99 8.76 -1.20
C THR A 194 30.51 8.74 -1.01
N PHE A 195 31.07 7.61 -0.62
CA PHE A 195 32.49 7.48 -0.38
C PHE A 195 33.18 6.66 -1.48
N ASN A 196 34.38 7.08 -1.85
CA ASN A 196 35.25 6.36 -2.80
C ASN A 196 34.61 6.06 -4.17
N ASN A 197 33.67 6.89 -4.63
CA ASN A 197 32.88 6.71 -5.86
C ASN A 197 32.13 5.39 -5.91
N ASN A 198 31.76 4.84 -4.76
CA ASN A 198 30.99 3.60 -4.68
C ASN A 198 29.59 3.88 -4.12
N ASP A 199 28.56 3.66 -4.91
CA ASP A 199 27.17 3.90 -4.53
C ASP A 199 26.67 2.96 -3.42
N GLU A 200 27.30 1.81 -3.22
CA GLU A 200 27.03 0.95 -2.06
C GLU A 200 27.54 1.53 -0.73
N LEU A 201 28.39 2.57 -0.79
CA LEU A 201 29.00 3.21 0.36
C LEU A 201 28.39 4.59 0.63
N LYS A 202 27.06 4.68 0.54
CA LYS A 202 26.32 5.89 0.91
C LYS A 202 26.04 5.90 2.41
N GLN A 203 26.25 7.06 3.04
CA GLN A 203 25.96 7.28 4.46
C GLN A 203 25.29 8.62 4.67
N VAL A 204 24.25 8.66 5.51
CA VAL A 204 23.70 9.91 6.01
C VAL A 204 24.73 10.58 6.92
N VAL A 205 25.01 11.84 6.68
CA VAL A 205 26.04 12.60 7.38
C VAL A 205 25.49 13.94 7.85
N THR A 206 26.08 14.49 8.92
CA THR A 206 25.73 15.82 9.40
C THR A 206 26.52 16.87 8.60
N PRO A 207 25.89 17.92 8.06
CA PRO A 207 26.60 18.99 7.39
C PRO A 207 27.57 19.70 8.35
N THR A 208 28.74 20.08 7.86
CA THR A 208 29.71 20.89 8.60
C THR A 208 29.23 22.34 8.70
N SER A 209 28.57 22.82 7.65
CA SER A 209 27.93 24.14 7.63
C SER A 209 26.82 24.19 6.57
N VAL A 210 25.85 25.05 6.83
CA VAL A 210 24.82 25.46 5.88
C VAL A 210 24.91 26.98 5.75
N ASP A 211 25.15 27.45 4.54
CA ASP A 211 25.30 28.89 4.26
C ASP A 211 24.05 29.39 3.52
N THR A 212 23.29 30.21 4.21
CA THR A 212 22.08 30.89 3.72
C THR A 212 22.31 32.42 3.62
N SER A 213 23.54 32.89 3.68
CA SER A 213 23.86 34.33 3.69
C SER A 213 23.44 35.08 2.42
N ALA A 214 23.25 34.33 1.32
CA ALA A 214 22.74 34.86 0.06
C ALA A 214 21.21 34.93 -0.02
N VAL A 215 20.50 34.37 0.97
CA VAL A 215 19.03 34.29 0.98
C VAL A 215 18.46 35.53 1.65
N ASP A 216 17.60 36.23 0.94
CA ASP A 216 16.74 37.27 1.49
C ASP A 216 15.32 36.75 1.61
N PHE A 217 14.92 36.37 2.81
CA PHE A 217 13.60 35.81 3.08
C PHE A 217 12.46 36.85 3.04
N ASP A 218 12.78 38.12 3.00
CA ASP A 218 11.80 39.21 2.92
C ASP A 218 11.58 39.70 1.47
N THR A 219 12.26 39.09 0.51
CA THR A 219 12.16 39.49 -0.90
C THR A 219 11.95 38.30 -1.82
N LYS A 220 10.89 38.39 -2.62
CA LYS A 220 10.59 37.39 -3.67
C LYS A 220 11.78 37.18 -4.61
N GLY A 221 12.15 35.91 -4.82
CA GLY A 221 13.29 35.59 -5.68
C GLY A 221 13.75 34.16 -5.55
N THR A 222 14.79 33.82 -6.29
CA THR A 222 15.45 32.51 -6.21
C THR A 222 16.83 32.68 -5.64
N TYR A 223 17.15 31.95 -4.60
CA TYR A 223 18.36 32.12 -3.81
C TYR A 223 19.11 30.81 -3.63
N PRO A 224 20.45 30.79 -3.72
CA PRO A 224 21.22 29.58 -3.48
C PRO A 224 21.42 29.32 -1.99
N VAL A 225 21.28 28.09 -1.58
CA VAL A 225 21.71 27.56 -0.29
C VAL A 225 22.89 26.63 -0.53
N LYS A 226 23.98 26.82 0.24
CA LYS A 226 25.17 26.00 0.11
C LYS A 226 25.40 25.15 1.36
N VAL A 227 25.50 23.85 1.16
CA VAL A 227 25.76 22.85 2.20
C VAL A 227 27.17 22.32 2.05
N THR A 228 27.92 22.31 3.13
CA THR A 228 29.33 21.89 3.17
C THR A 228 29.45 20.67 4.10
N TYR A 229 30.19 19.70 3.67
CA TYR A 229 30.58 18.53 4.46
C TYR A 229 32.08 18.32 4.40
N THR A 230 32.72 18.26 5.57
CA THR A 230 34.16 18.06 5.70
C THR A 230 34.45 16.78 6.48
N TRP A 231 35.21 15.89 5.88
CA TRP A 231 35.67 14.64 6.47
C TRP A 231 37.16 14.43 6.24
N ASN A 232 37.93 14.22 7.30
CA ASN A 232 39.37 13.99 7.24
C ASN A 232 40.17 15.04 6.39
N GLY A 233 39.77 16.29 6.45
CA GLY A 233 40.40 17.40 5.70
C GLY A 233 39.94 17.51 4.24
N ILE A 234 39.02 16.67 3.78
CA ILE A 234 38.39 16.75 2.46
C ILE A 234 37.05 17.43 2.62
N THR A 235 36.85 18.49 1.86
CA THR A 235 35.61 19.28 1.89
C THR A 235 34.87 19.11 0.57
N LEU A 236 33.60 18.76 0.67
CA LEU A 236 32.67 18.77 -0.45
C LEU A 236 31.58 19.83 -0.22
N GLU A 237 31.14 20.41 -1.30
CA GLU A 237 30.05 21.39 -1.30
C GLU A 237 28.93 20.92 -2.25
N LYS A 238 27.69 21.15 -1.83
CA LYS A 238 26.50 20.96 -2.65
C LYS A 238 25.61 22.18 -2.48
N SER A 239 25.20 22.76 -3.60
CA SER A 239 24.24 23.86 -3.58
C SER A 239 22.92 23.42 -4.18
N TYR A 240 21.83 24.00 -3.69
CA TYR A 240 20.51 23.94 -4.26
C TYR A 240 19.86 25.32 -4.18
N ASN A 241 18.88 25.56 -5.02
CA ASN A 241 18.15 26.81 -4.98
C ASN A 241 16.89 26.68 -4.12
N ILE A 242 16.56 27.74 -3.41
CA ILE A 242 15.25 27.93 -2.80
C ILE A 242 14.57 29.11 -3.47
N GLN A 243 13.25 29.07 -3.52
CA GLN A 243 12.42 30.13 -4.06
C GLN A 243 11.65 30.79 -2.92
N ILE A 244 11.71 32.13 -2.85
CA ILE A 244 10.86 32.92 -1.97
C ILE A 244 9.68 33.43 -2.78
N VAL A 245 8.46 33.14 -2.32
CA VAL A 245 7.21 33.57 -2.96
C VAL A 245 6.52 34.64 -2.11
N ASP A 246 5.67 35.42 -2.75
CA ASP A 246 4.95 36.54 -2.12
C ASP A 246 3.99 36.04 -1.03
N ALA A 247 4.24 36.39 0.25
CA ALA A 247 3.37 36.04 1.35
C ALA A 247 2.03 36.78 1.34
N SER A 248 1.94 37.91 0.66
CA SER A 248 0.68 38.66 0.53
C SER A 248 -0.36 37.91 -0.31
N SER A 249 0.08 36.96 -1.13
CA SER A 249 -0.76 36.07 -1.91
C SER A 249 -1.17 34.78 -1.19
N ALA A 250 -0.76 34.56 0.04
CA ALA A 250 -1.01 33.36 0.84
C ALA A 250 -2.50 33.16 1.23
N VAL A 251 -3.38 34.05 0.80
CA VAL A 251 -4.83 33.85 0.96
C VAL A 251 -5.31 32.91 -0.12
N TYR A 252 -5.74 31.73 0.26
CA TYR A 252 -6.42 30.81 -0.65
C TYR A 252 -7.93 30.87 -0.49
N THR A 253 -8.64 30.62 -1.57
CA THR A 253 -10.09 30.44 -1.54
C THR A 253 -10.38 28.96 -1.65
N ALA A 254 -10.98 28.38 -0.61
CA ALA A 254 -11.50 27.04 -0.68
C ALA A 254 -12.71 27.04 -1.63
N LYS A 255 -12.63 26.22 -2.65
CA LYS A 255 -13.71 25.98 -3.59
C LYS A 255 -14.07 24.50 -3.50
N TYR A 256 -15.31 24.21 -3.17
CA TYR A 256 -15.83 22.87 -3.20
C TYR A 256 -16.29 22.53 -4.62
N LEU A 257 -16.01 21.34 -5.06
CA LEU A 257 -16.56 20.82 -6.32
C LEU A 257 -18.04 20.54 -6.10
N ASP A 258 -18.90 21.17 -6.91
CA ASP A 258 -20.35 21.07 -6.79
C ASP A 258 -20.94 19.83 -7.49
N TYR A 259 -20.07 18.95 -7.99
CA TYR A 259 -20.50 17.75 -8.69
C TYR A 259 -20.52 16.55 -7.75
N THR A 260 -21.60 15.79 -7.80
CA THR A 260 -21.64 14.45 -7.26
C THR A 260 -21.44 13.43 -8.37
N TYR A 261 -20.91 12.28 -8.04
CA TYR A 261 -20.74 11.19 -9.01
C TYR A 261 -22.09 10.65 -9.49
N VAL A 262 -23.16 10.83 -8.72
CA VAL A 262 -24.53 10.51 -9.12
C VAL A 262 -24.93 11.31 -10.37
N ASP A 263 -24.59 12.61 -10.42
CA ASP A 263 -24.82 13.42 -11.62
C ASP A 263 -23.97 12.93 -12.79
N TYR A 264 -22.78 12.42 -12.51
CA TYR A 264 -21.88 11.81 -13.46
C TYR A 264 -22.41 10.49 -14.02
N TYR A 265 -22.83 9.54 -13.19
CA TYR A 265 -23.37 8.27 -13.67
C TYR A 265 -24.65 8.44 -14.46
N LYS A 266 -25.45 9.44 -14.17
CA LYS A 266 -26.55 9.84 -15.06
C LYS A 266 -26.07 10.14 -16.47
N HIS A 267 -24.84 10.59 -16.63
CA HIS A 267 -24.23 10.84 -17.95
C HIS A 267 -23.47 9.63 -18.50
N GLN A 268 -22.76 8.90 -17.70
CA GLN A 268 -21.87 7.82 -18.14
C GLN A 268 -22.62 6.58 -18.66
N TRP A 269 -23.75 6.22 -18.05
CA TRP A 269 -24.57 5.07 -18.44
C TRP A 269 -25.85 5.49 -19.16
N ALA A 270 -25.93 6.69 -19.64
CA ALA A 270 -27.12 7.43 -19.99
C ALA A 270 -27.93 6.94 -21.18
N THR A 271 -27.58 5.85 -21.80
CA THR A 271 -28.42 5.35 -22.88
C THR A 271 -29.65 4.60 -22.42
N ASN A 272 -29.68 4.07 -21.17
CA ASN A 272 -30.87 3.43 -20.61
C ASN A 272 -30.85 3.19 -19.08
N LEU A 273 -29.85 3.67 -18.32
CA LEU A 273 -29.64 3.32 -16.91
C LEU A 273 -29.53 4.54 -15.98
N THR A 274 -30.22 5.62 -16.27
CA THR A 274 -30.30 6.80 -15.39
C THR A 274 -31.06 6.53 -14.08
N THR A 275 -31.58 5.35 -13.92
CA THR A 275 -32.37 4.85 -12.83
C THR A 275 -31.77 3.53 -12.35
N GLY A 276 -31.61 3.29 -11.08
CA GLY A 276 -31.13 2.02 -10.56
C GLY A 276 -29.79 2.11 -9.80
N TYR A 277 -29.35 3.33 -9.51
CA TYR A 277 -28.32 3.54 -8.50
C TYR A 277 -28.96 3.90 -7.18
N THR A 278 -28.37 3.36 -6.11
CA THR A 278 -28.76 3.73 -4.74
C THR A 278 -28.44 5.20 -4.50
N PRO A 279 -29.38 6.02 -4.02
CA PRO A 279 -29.11 7.40 -3.66
C PRO A 279 -28.00 7.53 -2.62
N ALA A 280 -27.07 8.47 -2.84
CA ALA A 280 -25.94 8.70 -1.95
C ALA A 280 -26.27 9.61 -0.75
N SER A 281 -27.50 10.08 -0.59
CA SER A 281 -27.94 10.94 0.49
C SER A 281 -29.39 10.69 0.86
N GLY A 282 -29.78 11.16 2.04
CA GLY A 282 -31.13 10.92 2.58
C GLY A 282 -31.25 9.57 3.26
N THR A 283 -32.46 9.04 3.34
CA THR A 283 -32.70 7.71 3.93
C THR A 283 -32.98 6.70 2.84
N VAL A 284 -32.19 5.67 2.79
CA VAL A 284 -32.34 4.55 1.85
C VAL A 284 -32.74 3.29 2.60
N LYS A 285 -33.76 2.60 2.11
CA LYS A 285 -34.23 1.34 2.69
C LYS A 285 -33.68 0.14 1.92
N TYR A 286 -32.85 -0.66 2.58
CA TYR A 286 -32.30 -1.91 2.04
C TYR A 286 -33.25 -3.07 2.22
N LEU A 287 -33.40 -3.90 1.19
CA LEU A 287 -34.04 -5.22 1.26
C LEU A 287 -33.00 -6.30 1.02
N VAL A 288 -32.79 -7.15 2.02
CA VAL A 288 -31.88 -8.29 1.94
C VAL A 288 -32.69 -9.59 1.87
N ILE A 289 -32.57 -10.34 0.77
CA ILE A 289 -33.29 -11.60 0.55
C ILE A 289 -32.28 -12.75 0.55
N PRO A 290 -32.24 -13.61 1.59
CA PRO A 290 -31.41 -14.78 1.59
C PRO A 290 -32.01 -15.88 0.68
N VAL A 291 -31.16 -16.51 -0.14
CA VAL A 291 -31.55 -17.62 -1.03
C VAL A 291 -30.97 -18.91 -0.51
N TRP A 292 -31.85 -19.92 -0.38
CA TRP A 292 -31.49 -21.27 0.06
C TRP A 292 -31.77 -22.26 -1.05
N PHE A 293 -30.75 -22.81 -1.70
CA PHE A 293 -30.86 -23.81 -2.76
C PHE A 293 -31.12 -25.21 -2.20
N GLU A 294 -31.49 -26.14 -3.05
CA GLU A 294 -31.69 -27.56 -2.67
C GLU A 294 -30.40 -28.21 -2.11
N ASP A 295 -29.24 -27.76 -2.55
CA ASP A 295 -27.92 -28.22 -2.11
C ASP A 295 -27.31 -27.41 -0.98
N SER A 296 -27.88 -26.25 -0.59
CA SER A 296 -27.36 -25.40 0.47
C SER A 296 -27.18 -26.13 1.82
N GLY A 297 -28.12 -27.02 2.13
CA GLY A 297 -28.10 -27.81 3.36
C GLY A 297 -26.85 -28.68 3.52
N LYS A 298 -26.27 -29.15 2.42
CA LYS A 298 -25.02 -29.94 2.45
C LYS A 298 -23.84 -29.19 3.07
N PHE A 299 -23.80 -27.87 2.90
CA PHE A 299 -22.66 -27.05 3.24
C PHE A 299 -22.92 -26.13 4.46
N PHE A 300 -24.16 -25.73 4.68
CA PHE A 300 -24.54 -24.72 5.65
C PHE A 300 -25.48 -25.23 6.75
N GLY A 301 -25.84 -26.53 6.73
CA GLY A 301 -26.74 -27.17 7.71
C GLY A 301 -28.15 -27.37 7.17
N GLU A 302 -28.81 -28.45 7.65
CA GLU A 302 -30.09 -28.89 7.12
C GLU A 302 -31.31 -28.44 7.96
N ASN A 303 -31.08 -27.77 9.09
CA ASN A 303 -32.13 -27.46 10.06
C ASN A 303 -32.74 -26.08 9.82
N ALA A 304 -34.00 -25.90 10.23
CA ALA A 304 -34.64 -24.58 10.22
C ALA A 304 -33.84 -23.54 11.05
N ALA A 305 -33.15 -23.97 12.10
CA ALA A 305 -32.29 -23.12 12.91
C ALA A 305 -31.11 -22.53 12.11
N ASP A 306 -30.58 -23.23 11.12
CA ASP A 306 -29.47 -22.78 10.29
C ASP A 306 -29.92 -21.62 9.40
N LYS A 307 -31.13 -21.68 8.84
CA LYS A 307 -31.73 -20.58 8.07
C LYS A 307 -32.01 -19.36 8.95
N VAL A 308 -32.44 -19.56 10.20
CA VAL A 308 -32.60 -18.46 11.19
C VAL A 308 -31.27 -17.84 11.53
N ASN A 309 -30.23 -18.65 11.74
CA ASN A 309 -28.87 -18.17 12.02
C ASN A 309 -28.34 -17.32 10.85
N LEU A 310 -28.50 -17.79 9.60
CA LEU A 310 -28.14 -17.01 8.41
C LEU A 310 -28.78 -15.62 8.43
N ARG A 311 -30.09 -15.55 8.59
CA ARG A 311 -30.81 -14.26 8.59
C ARG A 311 -30.34 -13.31 9.71
N ASN A 312 -30.10 -13.84 10.90
CA ASN A 312 -29.58 -13.04 12.02
C ASN A 312 -28.17 -12.51 11.73
N LYS A 313 -27.31 -13.32 11.12
CA LYS A 313 -25.97 -12.90 10.73
C LYS A 313 -25.97 -11.89 9.59
N LEU A 314 -26.85 -12.07 8.60
CA LEU A 314 -27.07 -11.06 7.56
C LEU A 314 -27.59 -9.76 8.13
N TYR A 315 -28.54 -9.81 9.08
CA TYR A 315 -29.00 -8.60 9.76
C TYR A 315 -27.85 -7.88 10.46
N SER A 316 -26.96 -8.62 11.13
CA SER A 316 -25.77 -8.03 11.76
C SER A 316 -24.80 -7.46 10.73
N ALA A 317 -24.57 -8.13 9.61
CA ALA A 317 -23.66 -7.68 8.56
C ALA A 317 -24.15 -6.43 7.81
N PHE A 318 -25.47 -6.31 7.62
CA PHE A 318 -26.04 -5.15 6.91
C PHE A 318 -26.41 -3.99 7.86
N PHE A 319 -27.00 -4.28 9.03
CA PHE A 319 -27.61 -3.28 9.90
C PHE A 319 -27.08 -3.27 11.34
N GLY A 320 -26.17 -4.16 11.67
CA GLY A 320 -25.65 -4.30 13.02
C GLY A 320 -24.76 -3.15 13.46
N SER A 321 -24.55 -3.04 14.77
CA SER A 321 -23.54 -2.16 15.35
C SER A 321 -22.17 -2.86 15.41
N LYS A 322 -21.08 -2.10 15.61
CA LYS A 322 -19.74 -2.66 15.86
C LYS A 322 -19.70 -3.68 17.01
N ASN A 323 -20.62 -3.60 17.97
CA ASN A 323 -20.73 -4.59 19.06
C ASN A 323 -21.26 -5.95 18.58
N THR A 324 -22.12 -5.98 17.56
CA THR A 324 -22.68 -7.22 17.00
C THR A 324 -21.80 -7.84 15.91
N THR A 325 -20.79 -7.12 15.46
CA THR A 325 -19.87 -7.50 14.38
C THR A 325 -18.42 -7.65 14.84
N ASN A 326 -18.18 -7.81 16.14
CA ASN A 326 -16.81 -7.93 16.72
C ASN A 326 -15.87 -6.77 16.33
N GLY A 327 -16.39 -5.54 16.34
CA GLY A 327 -15.63 -4.34 16.02
C GLY A 327 -15.56 -3.98 14.53
N LYS A 328 -16.05 -4.85 13.64
CA LYS A 328 -16.14 -4.57 12.21
C LYS A 328 -17.33 -3.65 11.90
N ASN A 329 -17.33 -3.04 10.75
CA ASN A 329 -18.46 -2.25 10.28
C ASN A 329 -19.51 -3.15 9.59
N SER A 330 -20.79 -2.85 9.81
CA SER A 330 -21.90 -3.30 8.94
C SER A 330 -22.01 -2.37 7.73
N VAL A 331 -22.81 -2.74 6.72
CA VAL A 331 -23.12 -1.85 5.59
C VAL A 331 -23.65 -0.50 6.11
N LYS A 332 -24.61 -0.53 7.02
CA LYS A 332 -25.17 0.68 7.65
C LYS A 332 -24.08 1.51 8.34
N SER A 333 -23.36 0.95 9.30
CA SER A 333 -22.42 1.75 10.09
C SER A 333 -21.26 2.29 9.26
N TYR A 334 -20.83 1.56 8.22
CA TYR A 334 -19.76 1.99 7.34
C TYR A 334 -20.17 3.21 6.50
N TYR A 335 -21.28 3.11 5.80
CA TYR A 335 -21.69 4.16 4.87
C TYR A 335 -22.29 5.37 5.56
N GLU A 336 -22.95 5.20 6.72
CA GLU A 336 -23.36 6.33 7.57
C GLU A 336 -22.16 7.10 8.14
N GLU A 337 -21.10 6.38 8.58
CA GLU A 337 -19.85 7.00 9.03
C GLU A 337 -19.11 7.67 7.86
N LEU A 338 -18.97 7.00 6.72
CA LEU A 338 -18.26 7.53 5.55
C LEU A 338 -18.92 8.80 4.99
N SER A 339 -20.25 8.83 4.93
CA SER A 339 -21.02 9.97 4.42
C SER A 339 -21.11 11.15 5.38
N ASP A 340 -20.49 11.07 6.57
CA ASP A 340 -20.62 12.08 7.64
C ASP A 340 -22.11 12.36 8.00
N GLY A 341 -22.95 11.31 7.91
CA GLY A 341 -24.39 11.36 8.20
C GLY A 341 -25.25 11.93 7.07
N ALA A 342 -24.70 12.19 5.88
CA ALA A 342 -25.50 12.60 4.73
C ALA A 342 -26.45 11.48 4.25
N LEU A 343 -26.06 10.22 4.47
CA LEU A 343 -26.82 9.02 4.17
C LEU A 343 -27.25 8.32 5.45
N THR A 344 -28.49 7.87 5.51
CA THR A 344 -29.03 6.97 6.55
C THR A 344 -29.49 5.68 5.89
N ILE A 345 -29.01 4.54 6.38
CA ILE A 345 -29.43 3.23 5.88
C ILE A 345 -30.39 2.59 6.87
N GLU A 346 -31.59 2.33 6.40
CA GLU A 346 -32.59 1.49 7.07
C GLU A 346 -32.81 0.22 6.26
N GLY A 347 -33.52 -0.74 6.80
CA GLY A 347 -33.89 -1.90 6.01
C GLY A 347 -34.20 -3.15 6.80
N THR A 348 -34.40 -4.23 6.06
CA THR A 348 -34.78 -5.51 6.63
C THR A 348 -34.11 -6.67 5.90
N VAL A 349 -33.92 -7.78 6.62
CA VAL A 349 -33.65 -9.08 6.06
C VAL A 349 -34.96 -9.86 6.03
N SER A 350 -35.31 -10.43 4.89
CA SER A 350 -36.53 -11.26 4.77
C SER A 350 -36.61 -12.29 5.91
N ASP A 351 -37.77 -12.40 6.54
CA ASP A 351 -38.00 -13.29 7.69
C ASP A 351 -38.00 -14.78 7.31
N VAL A 352 -38.03 -15.09 6.02
CA VAL A 352 -37.83 -16.42 5.43
C VAL A 352 -36.84 -16.35 4.27
N CYS A 353 -36.14 -17.46 4.00
CA CYS A 353 -35.29 -17.58 2.82
C CYS A 353 -36.16 -17.85 1.57
N TYR A 354 -35.77 -17.26 0.44
CA TYR A 354 -36.30 -17.67 -0.84
C TYR A 354 -35.74 -19.05 -1.22
N GLU A 355 -36.61 -20.00 -1.53
CA GLU A 355 -36.25 -21.37 -1.90
C GLU A 355 -36.71 -21.65 -3.36
N PRO A 356 -35.80 -21.52 -4.34
CA PRO A 356 -36.16 -21.63 -5.74
C PRO A 356 -36.48 -23.09 -6.19
N GLY A 357 -36.26 -24.09 -5.32
CA GLY A 357 -36.43 -25.51 -5.65
C GLY A 357 -35.50 -26.00 -6.76
N ARG A 358 -34.24 -25.50 -6.73
CA ARG A 358 -33.19 -25.81 -7.68
C ARG A 358 -31.83 -25.88 -6.98
N LEU A 359 -30.89 -26.59 -7.59
CA LEU A 359 -29.50 -26.60 -7.16
C LEU A 359 -28.82 -25.25 -7.44
N SER A 360 -27.81 -24.88 -6.64
CA SER A 360 -27.01 -23.67 -6.84
C SER A 360 -26.37 -23.62 -8.23
N THR A 361 -25.86 -24.74 -8.69
CA THR A 361 -25.22 -24.91 -10.01
C THR A 361 -26.15 -24.63 -11.20
N TYR A 362 -27.48 -24.71 -11.00
CA TYR A 362 -28.44 -24.35 -12.05
C TYR A 362 -28.34 -22.84 -12.41
N TYR A 363 -27.99 -22.00 -11.45
CA TYR A 363 -27.93 -20.52 -11.62
C TYR A 363 -26.56 -19.99 -12.03
N ASP A 364 -25.60 -20.88 -12.20
CA ASP A 364 -24.22 -20.53 -12.60
C ASP A 364 -24.11 -20.17 -14.09
N ALA A 365 -25.11 -20.39 -14.90
CA ALA A 365 -25.09 -20.02 -16.30
C ALA A 365 -25.48 -18.54 -16.50
N ASP A 366 -24.81 -17.88 -17.43
CA ASP A 366 -25.06 -16.48 -17.80
C ASP A 366 -26.57 -16.22 -18.06
N GLY A 367 -27.07 -15.13 -17.50
CA GLY A 367 -28.49 -14.74 -17.52
C GLY A 367 -29.38 -15.41 -16.48
N LYS A 368 -29.03 -16.56 -15.88
CA LYS A 368 -29.83 -17.19 -14.85
C LYS A 368 -29.70 -16.49 -13.48
N THR A 369 -28.54 -15.91 -13.20
CA THR A 369 -28.32 -15.10 -11.98
C THR A 369 -29.25 -13.90 -11.95
N ARG A 370 -29.44 -13.21 -13.09
CA ARG A 370 -30.42 -12.10 -13.21
C ARG A 370 -31.84 -12.59 -13.00
N THR A 371 -32.16 -13.77 -13.53
CA THR A 371 -33.49 -14.38 -13.39
C THR A 371 -33.84 -14.64 -11.92
N ILE A 372 -32.94 -15.25 -11.15
CA ILE A 372 -33.21 -15.58 -9.74
C ILE A 372 -33.35 -14.32 -8.89
N CYS A 373 -32.60 -13.25 -9.17
CA CYS A 373 -32.79 -11.97 -8.48
C CYS A 373 -34.18 -11.39 -8.72
N GLY A 374 -34.64 -11.37 -9.97
CA GLY A 374 -36.02 -10.96 -10.29
C GLY A 374 -37.09 -11.85 -9.66
N GLU A 375 -36.88 -13.17 -9.64
CA GLU A 375 -37.78 -14.14 -9.01
C GLU A 375 -37.85 -13.95 -7.48
N ALA A 376 -36.71 -13.77 -6.82
CA ALA A 376 -36.65 -13.57 -5.37
C ALA A 376 -37.33 -12.27 -4.93
N VAL A 377 -37.10 -11.17 -5.65
CA VAL A 377 -37.75 -9.88 -5.36
C VAL A 377 -39.24 -9.96 -5.62
N LYS A 378 -39.67 -10.56 -6.73
CA LYS A 378 -41.09 -10.78 -7.02
C LYS A 378 -41.74 -11.61 -5.92
N TRP A 379 -41.12 -12.76 -5.56
CA TRP A 379 -41.62 -13.64 -4.48
C TRP A 379 -41.76 -12.86 -3.15
N TYR A 380 -40.80 -12.01 -2.81
CA TYR A 380 -40.84 -11.24 -1.57
C TYR A 380 -42.10 -10.36 -1.50
N PHE A 381 -42.34 -9.53 -2.49
CA PHE A 381 -43.49 -8.64 -2.49
C PHE A 381 -44.84 -9.35 -2.72
N GLU A 382 -44.87 -10.55 -3.27
CA GLU A 382 -46.08 -11.39 -3.38
C GLU A 382 -46.42 -12.11 -2.06
N THR A 383 -45.44 -12.32 -1.18
CA THR A 383 -45.63 -13.03 0.10
C THR A 383 -45.65 -12.12 1.32
N HIS A 384 -45.10 -10.92 1.24
CA HIS A 384 -45.04 -9.91 2.31
C HIS A 384 -45.95 -8.73 1.94
N LEU A 385 -47.25 -8.97 2.04
CA LEU A 385 -48.25 -8.02 1.53
C LEU A 385 -48.33 -6.67 2.27
N ASP A 386 -47.71 -6.56 3.44
CA ASP A 386 -47.60 -5.32 4.22
C ASP A 386 -46.38 -4.49 3.81
N GLU A 387 -45.51 -5.01 2.94
CA GLU A 387 -44.36 -4.30 2.38
C GLU A 387 -44.69 -3.80 0.97
N HIS A 388 -44.31 -2.57 0.69
CA HIS A 388 -44.58 -1.93 -0.60
C HIS A 388 -43.30 -1.57 -1.32
N LYS A 389 -43.24 -1.80 -2.62
CA LYS A 389 -42.07 -1.47 -3.46
C LYS A 389 -41.72 0.01 -3.37
N THR A 390 -42.71 0.87 -3.24
CA THR A 390 -42.53 2.34 -3.09
C THR A 390 -41.77 2.74 -1.83
N ASP A 391 -41.71 1.85 -0.81
CA ASP A 391 -40.88 2.08 0.38
C ASP A 391 -39.38 1.87 0.13
N TYR A 392 -39.04 1.30 -1.00
CA TYR A 392 -37.68 0.97 -1.44
C TYR A 392 -37.25 1.76 -2.70
N ASP A 393 -37.95 2.82 -3.03
CA ASP A 393 -37.67 3.82 -4.06
C ASP A 393 -37.66 5.19 -3.38
N SER A 394 -36.50 5.52 -2.79
CA SER A 394 -36.40 6.69 -1.88
C SER A 394 -36.29 8.02 -2.60
N ASP A 395 -36.01 8.02 -3.90
CA ASP A 395 -35.94 9.23 -4.74
C ASP A 395 -37.08 9.34 -5.76
N ASP A 396 -38.11 8.46 -5.65
CA ASP A 396 -39.27 8.40 -6.53
C ASP A 396 -38.93 8.31 -8.03
N ASN A 397 -37.81 7.65 -8.35
CA ASN A 397 -37.36 7.52 -9.74
C ASN A 397 -38.00 6.34 -10.49
N GLY A 398 -38.76 5.51 -9.80
CA GLY A 398 -39.49 4.35 -10.35
C GLY A 398 -38.62 3.07 -10.39
N THR A 399 -37.50 3.04 -9.66
CA THR A 399 -36.67 1.86 -9.51
C THR A 399 -36.40 1.57 -8.03
N LEU A 400 -36.20 0.28 -7.72
CA LEU A 400 -35.81 -0.15 -6.37
C LEU A 400 -34.34 0.19 -6.13
N ASP A 401 -34.05 0.92 -5.05
CA ASP A 401 -32.73 1.52 -4.78
C ASP A 401 -31.68 0.53 -4.27
N ALA A 402 -32.05 -0.28 -3.26
CA ALA A 402 -31.07 -1.05 -2.50
C ALA A 402 -31.56 -2.48 -2.23
N ILE A 403 -31.36 -3.34 -3.20
CA ILE A 403 -31.76 -4.75 -3.13
C ILE A 403 -30.52 -5.63 -3.10
N ALA A 404 -30.44 -6.51 -2.09
CA ALA A 404 -29.40 -7.51 -1.98
C ALA A 404 -30.02 -8.91 -1.94
N VAL A 405 -29.65 -9.76 -2.88
CA VAL A 405 -29.99 -11.19 -2.90
C VAL A 405 -28.74 -11.96 -2.50
N VAL A 406 -28.78 -12.59 -1.32
CA VAL A 406 -27.62 -13.24 -0.71
C VAL A 406 -27.77 -14.76 -0.80
N TYR A 407 -26.93 -15.39 -1.58
CA TYR A 407 -27.04 -16.81 -1.91
C TYR A 407 -26.21 -17.73 -1.02
N CYS A 408 -26.79 -18.86 -0.63
CA CYS A 408 -26.15 -19.95 0.09
C CYS A 408 -25.66 -21.04 -0.88
N ALA A 409 -24.57 -20.77 -1.58
CA ALA A 409 -23.86 -21.74 -2.40
C ALA A 409 -22.44 -21.93 -1.85
N PRO A 410 -21.88 -23.15 -1.98
CA PRO A 410 -20.50 -23.41 -1.55
C PRO A 410 -19.50 -22.68 -2.44
N ASP A 411 -18.37 -22.25 -1.85
CA ASP A 411 -17.23 -21.79 -2.62
C ASP A 411 -16.38 -22.95 -3.18
N LYS A 412 -15.40 -22.61 -4.04
CA LYS A 412 -14.51 -23.61 -4.65
C LYS A 412 -13.74 -24.44 -3.63
N GLN A 413 -13.35 -23.86 -2.49
CA GLN A 413 -12.61 -24.58 -1.46
C GLN A 413 -13.52 -25.53 -0.67
N GLN A 414 -14.75 -25.12 -0.36
CA GLN A 414 -15.74 -25.97 0.27
C GLN A 414 -16.09 -27.17 -0.62
N ILE A 415 -16.31 -26.91 -1.92
CA ILE A 415 -16.55 -27.96 -2.92
C ILE A 415 -15.39 -28.95 -2.93
N LYS A 416 -14.17 -28.47 -3.00
CA LYS A 416 -12.96 -29.29 -3.01
C LYS A 416 -12.88 -30.16 -1.75
N THR A 417 -13.06 -29.59 -0.59
CA THR A 417 -13.03 -30.31 0.71
C THR A 417 -14.16 -31.33 0.79
N TRP A 418 -15.34 -30.98 0.32
CA TRP A 418 -16.48 -31.92 0.24
C TRP A 418 -16.17 -33.13 -0.64
N LEU A 419 -15.66 -32.91 -1.85
CA LEU A 419 -15.33 -33.95 -2.82
C LEU A 419 -14.17 -34.85 -2.37
N GLU A 420 -13.26 -34.39 -1.54
CA GLU A 420 -12.21 -35.24 -0.93
C GLU A 420 -12.81 -36.33 -0.05
N THR A 421 -13.91 -36.02 0.64
CA THR A 421 -14.65 -36.99 1.49
C THR A 421 -15.81 -37.67 0.78
N HIS A 422 -16.30 -37.09 -0.30
CA HIS A 422 -17.44 -37.58 -1.09
C HIS A 422 -17.10 -37.68 -2.60
N PRO A 423 -16.09 -38.49 -2.99
CA PRO A 423 -15.58 -38.52 -4.37
C PRO A 423 -16.56 -39.02 -5.41
N LEU A 424 -17.66 -39.63 -4.93
CA LEU A 424 -18.75 -40.17 -5.77
C LEU A 424 -20.01 -39.29 -5.74
N ASP A 425 -19.92 -38.05 -5.24
CA ASP A 425 -21.07 -37.14 -5.27
C ASP A 425 -21.53 -36.95 -6.72
N PRO A 426 -22.82 -37.16 -7.00
CA PRO A 426 -23.34 -37.08 -8.37
C PRO A 426 -23.24 -35.65 -8.97
N LEU A 427 -23.05 -34.62 -8.15
CA LEU A 427 -22.92 -33.23 -8.59
C LEU A 427 -21.45 -32.82 -8.79
N LYS A 428 -20.49 -33.74 -8.74
CA LYS A 428 -19.06 -33.45 -8.85
C LYS A 428 -18.70 -32.62 -10.08
N ASP A 429 -19.27 -33.01 -11.23
CA ASP A 429 -18.95 -32.34 -12.50
C ASP A 429 -19.61 -30.95 -12.57
N ASP A 430 -20.80 -30.81 -12.00
CA ASP A 430 -21.50 -29.52 -11.90
C ASP A 430 -20.75 -28.54 -10.98
N TYR A 431 -20.34 -29.01 -9.80
CA TYR A 431 -19.58 -28.20 -8.86
C TYR A 431 -18.20 -27.74 -9.38
N ASN A 432 -17.51 -28.57 -10.15
CA ASN A 432 -16.23 -28.22 -10.74
C ASN A 432 -16.31 -27.09 -11.77
N GLN A 433 -17.49 -26.76 -12.25
CA GLN A 433 -17.76 -25.71 -13.22
C GLN A 433 -18.42 -24.47 -12.59
N SER A 434 -18.71 -24.52 -11.28
CA SER A 434 -19.36 -23.38 -10.60
C SER A 434 -18.49 -22.13 -10.63
N THR A 435 -19.09 -21.04 -11.08
CA THR A 435 -18.48 -19.71 -11.24
C THR A 435 -19.23 -18.62 -10.47
N LEU A 436 -20.13 -19.01 -9.54
CA LEU A 436 -20.84 -18.01 -8.73
C LEU A 436 -19.85 -17.15 -7.92
N TRP A 437 -19.94 -15.86 -8.10
CA TRP A 437 -19.19 -14.84 -7.33
C TRP A 437 -20.09 -13.65 -7.01
N SER A 438 -19.69 -12.84 -6.03
CA SER A 438 -20.41 -11.62 -5.67
C SER A 438 -20.23 -10.54 -6.73
N MET A 439 -21.31 -9.81 -7.03
CA MET A 439 -21.32 -8.72 -8.00
C MET A 439 -22.60 -7.89 -7.84
N VAL A 440 -22.59 -6.67 -8.36
CA VAL A 440 -23.81 -5.92 -8.63
C VAL A 440 -24.21 -6.10 -10.08
N MET A 441 -25.43 -6.53 -10.28
CA MET A 441 -26.01 -6.68 -11.62
C MET A 441 -26.92 -5.49 -11.92
N ARG A 442 -26.89 -5.00 -13.15
CA ARG A 442 -27.75 -3.93 -13.62
C ARG A 442 -28.50 -4.32 -14.89
N GLY A 443 -29.77 -3.91 -14.99
CA GLY A 443 -30.65 -4.20 -16.11
C GLY A 443 -31.09 -5.65 -16.25
N GLY A 444 -32.15 -5.88 -16.96
CA GLY A 444 -32.61 -7.20 -17.37
C GLY A 444 -33.19 -8.12 -16.26
N MET A 445 -33.46 -7.59 -15.06
CA MET A 445 -34.04 -8.34 -13.94
C MET A 445 -35.53 -8.08 -13.74
N GLY A 446 -36.01 -6.91 -14.14
CA GLY A 446 -37.41 -6.53 -14.11
C GLY A 446 -38.05 -6.52 -15.50
N SER A 447 -39.39 -6.47 -15.55
CA SER A 447 -40.15 -6.34 -16.79
C SER A 447 -40.92 -5.03 -16.75
N GLY A 448 -40.39 -3.97 -17.34
CA GLY A 448 -41.09 -2.70 -17.41
C GLY A 448 -40.13 -1.51 -17.48
N SER A 449 -40.68 -0.34 -17.77
CA SER A 449 -40.02 0.95 -17.61
C SER A 449 -40.08 1.39 -16.15
N ALA A 450 -39.25 2.33 -15.74
CA ALA A 450 -39.33 2.99 -14.46
C ALA A 450 -40.74 3.55 -14.21
N ASP A 451 -41.33 3.21 -13.05
CA ASP A 451 -42.69 3.62 -12.65
C ASP A 451 -42.72 3.85 -11.13
N PRO A 452 -42.75 5.11 -10.66
CA PRO A 452 -42.81 5.41 -9.23
C PRO A 452 -44.03 4.78 -8.49
N ALA A 453 -45.10 4.46 -9.20
CA ALA A 453 -46.25 3.76 -8.60
C ALA A 453 -46.03 2.25 -8.41
N ASN A 454 -45.04 1.67 -9.13
CA ASN A 454 -44.68 0.27 -9.04
C ASN A 454 -43.21 0.09 -9.42
N PRO A 455 -42.28 0.51 -8.57
CA PRO A 455 -40.83 0.50 -8.85
C PRO A 455 -40.30 -0.83 -9.38
N ASN A 456 -39.45 -0.74 -10.39
CA ASN A 456 -38.88 -1.88 -11.08
C ASN A 456 -37.48 -2.23 -10.53
N LEU A 457 -37.06 -3.49 -10.67
CA LEU A 457 -35.74 -3.94 -10.28
C LEU A 457 -34.74 -3.68 -11.44
N GLU A 458 -33.92 -2.66 -11.33
CA GLU A 458 -32.89 -2.34 -12.31
C GLU A 458 -31.47 -2.69 -11.80
N SER A 459 -31.25 -2.66 -10.48
CA SER A 459 -29.98 -2.96 -9.83
C SER A 459 -30.19 -3.96 -8.69
N CYS A 460 -29.28 -4.90 -8.54
CA CYS A 460 -29.31 -5.90 -7.48
C CYS A 460 -27.92 -6.38 -7.12
N MET A 461 -27.60 -6.33 -5.83
CA MET A 461 -26.45 -7.03 -5.29
C MET A 461 -26.75 -8.53 -5.29
N TRP A 462 -25.87 -9.31 -5.91
CA TRP A 462 -25.82 -10.76 -5.83
C TRP A 462 -24.56 -11.14 -5.05
N ALA A 463 -24.69 -11.60 -3.82
CA ALA A 463 -23.55 -11.81 -2.95
C ALA A 463 -23.60 -13.16 -2.23
N THR A 464 -22.45 -13.71 -1.88
CA THR A 464 -22.35 -14.97 -1.16
C THR A 464 -22.68 -14.84 0.32
N ALA A 465 -23.35 -15.84 0.88
CA ALA A 465 -23.55 -15.98 2.32
C ALA A 465 -22.33 -16.63 3.04
N TYR A 466 -21.32 -17.07 2.30
CA TYR A 466 -20.14 -17.74 2.86
C TYR A 466 -19.43 -16.89 3.91
N ASP A 467 -19.28 -15.59 3.64
CA ASP A 467 -18.57 -14.65 4.51
C ASP A 467 -19.18 -14.56 5.92
N VAL A 468 -20.51 -14.68 6.04
CA VAL A 468 -21.18 -14.63 7.34
C VAL A 468 -21.42 -16.00 7.97
N LEU A 469 -21.35 -17.09 7.20
CA LEU A 469 -21.66 -18.42 7.71
C LEU A 469 -20.45 -19.26 8.05
N GLN A 470 -19.39 -19.20 7.27
CA GLN A 470 -18.28 -20.16 7.36
C GLN A 470 -16.90 -19.56 7.41
N LYS A 471 -16.72 -18.34 6.91
CA LYS A 471 -15.45 -17.67 7.03
C LYS A 471 -15.07 -17.54 8.52
N TYR A 472 -13.84 -17.83 8.85
CA TYR A 472 -13.36 -17.84 10.25
C TYR A 472 -14.13 -18.78 11.19
N ASN A 473 -14.51 -19.98 10.71
CA ASN A 473 -15.28 -20.97 11.46
C ASN A 473 -16.71 -20.52 11.85
N GLY A 474 -17.25 -19.49 11.19
CA GLY A 474 -18.60 -18.99 11.42
C GLY A 474 -18.82 -18.25 12.75
N GLU A 475 -17.74 -17.91 13.47
CA GLU A 475 -17.83 -17.18 14.73
C GLU A 475 -17.94 -15.68 14.51
N ASP A 476 -17.25 -15.15 13.50
CA ASP A 476 -17.22 -13.73 13.17
C ASP A 476 -18.18 -13.37 12.03
N ILE A 477 -18.73 -12.16 12.10
CA ILE A 477 -19.47 -11.55 10.99
C ILE A 477 -18.45 -10.85 10.07
N GLU A 478 -18.33 -11.27 8.83
CA GLU A 478 -17.54 -10.59 7.82
C GLU A 478 -18.48 -9.88 6.83
N SER A 479 -18.35 -8.57 6.72
CA SER A 479 -19.20 -7.73 5.87
C SER A 479 -18.48 -7.13 4.67
N LYS A 480 -17.17 -7.31 4.53
CA LYS A 480 -16.34 -6.61 3.55
C LYS A 480 -16.81 -6.76 2.11
N THR A 481 -17.25 -7.96 1.72
CA THR A 481 -17.86 -8.18 0.40
C THR A 481 -19.10 -7.32 0.23
N TYR A 482 -19.99 -7.27 1.23
CA TYR A 482 -21.21 -6.46 1.15
C TYR A 482 -20.91 -4.96 1.15
N LEU A 483 -19.85 -4.51 1.83
CA LEU A 483 -19.39 -3.12 1.76
C LEU A 483 -18.92 -2.77 0.36
N HIS A 484 -18.10 -3.62 -0.26
CA HIS A 484 -17.61 -3.45 -1.62
C HIS A 484 -18.77 -3.42 -2.64
N GLU A 485 -19.63 -4.44 -2.61
CA GLU A 485 -20.77 -4.51 -3.53
C GLU A 485 -21.77 -3.33 -3.31
N THR A 486 -21.90 -2.83 -2.08
CA THR A 486 -22.68 -1.61 -1.84
C THR A 486 -22.04 -0.38 -2.49
N GLY A 487 -20.71 -0.30 -2.53
CA GLY A 487 -19.99 0.72 -3.32
C GLY A 487 -20.42 0.70 -4.79
N HIS A 488 -20.52 -0.47 -5.39
CA HIS A 488 -21.05 -0.62 -6.75
C HIS A 488 -22.53 -0.20 -6.86
N MET A 489 -23.35 -0.43 -5.84
CA MET A 489 -24.75 0.02 -5.86
C MET A 489 -24.83 1.55 -5.89
N PHE A 490 -23.92 2.26 -5.24
CA PHE A 490 -23.78 3.72 -5.36
C PHE A 490 -23.16 4.17 -6.69
N GLY A 491 -22.63 3.24 -7.47
CA GLY A 491 -22.04 3.50 -8.76
C GLY A 491 -20.52 3.57 -8.78
N LEU A 492 -19.83 3.26 -7.70
CA LEU A 492 -18.37 3.15 -7.72
C LEU A 492 -17.93 1.93 -8.55
N GLU A 493 -16.78 2.02 -9.17
CA GLU A 493 -16.19 0.95 -9.98
C GLU A 493 -15.11 0.21 -9.20
N ASP A 494 -14.65 -0.92 -9.75
CA ASP A 494 -13.47 -1.61 -9.25
C ASP A 494 -12.20 -0.81 -9.56
N TYR A 495 -11.33 -0.63 -8.55
CA TYR A 495 -10.05 0.07 -8.73
C TYR A 495 -8.85 -0.87 -8.76
N TYR A 496 -9.09 -2.17 -8.80
CA TYR A 496 -8.07 -3.18 -9.10
C TYR A 496 -8.01 -3.48 -10.61
N ASP A 497 -6.87 -3.97 -11.06
CA ASP A 497 -6.73 -4.52 -12.40
C ASP A 497 -7.44 -5.88 -12.49
N THR A 498 -8.50 -5.99 -13.27
CA THR A 498 -9.29 -7.22 -13.45
C THR A 498 -8.48 -8.37 -14.05
N TYR A 499 -7.41 -8.06 -14.79
CA TYR A 499 -6.43 -9.08 -15.24
C TYR A 499 -5.47 -9.52 -14.14
N GLY A 500 -5.51 -8.88 -12.96
CA GLY A 500 -4.88 -9.35 -11.74
C GLY A 500 -3.39 -9.11 -11.60
N SER A 501 -2.75 -8.41 -12.55
CA SER A 501 -1.29 -8.22 -12.57
C SER A 501 -0.79 -6.97 -11.90
N TYR A 502 -1.65 -5.95 -11.73
CA TYR A 502 -1.30 -4.62 -11.23
C TYR A 502 -2.22 -4.17 -10.10
N SER A 503 -1.79 -3.21 -9.31
CA SER A 503 -2.59 -2.55 -8.27
C SER A 503 -2.30 -1.05 -8.25
N PRO A 504 -2.85 -0.30 -9.21
CA PRO A 504 -2.64 1.13 -9.30
C PRO A 504 -3.06 1.89 -8.05
N ALA A 505 -4.20 1.52 -7.48
CA ALA A 505 -4.74 2.11 -6.25
C ALA A 505 -4.11 1.57 -4.95
N GLY A 506 -3.14 0.65 -5.04
CA GLY A 506 -2.28 0.24 -3.92
C GLY A 506 -2.88 -0.76 -2.94
N SER A 507 -3.96 -1.46 -3.29
CA SER A 507 -4.55 -2.59 -2.55
C SER A 507 -4.86 -2.33 -1.06
N ARG A 508 -5.25 -1.09 -0.69
CA ARG A 508 -5.60 -0.72 0.69
C ARG A 508 -6.77 0.25 0.76
N ILE A 509 -7.72 0.08 -0.15
CA ILE A 509 -8.99 0.79 -0.18
C ILE A 509 -10.13 -0.18 -0.49
N MET A 510 -11.37 0.22 -0.19
CA MET A 510 -12.54 -0.67 -0.25
C MET A 510 -12.77 -1.19 -1.68
N MET A 511 -12.76 -0.32 -2.71
CA MET A 511 -13.03 -0.72 -4.10
C MET A 511 -11.83 -1.38 -4.82
N ASP A 512 -10.68 -1.53 -4.17
CA ASP A 512 -9.52 -2.27 -4.71
C ASP A 512 -9.39 -3.66 -4.04
N SER A 513 -9.47 -3.73 -2.71
CA SER A 513 -9.15 -4.98 -1.99
C SER A 513 -10.06 -5.29 -0.80
N ASN A 514 -11.23 -4.70 -0.74
CA ASN A 514 -12.20 -4.85 0.34
C ASN A 514 -11.59 -4.53 1.72
N ARG A 515 -10.80 -3.43 1.81
CA ARG A 515 -10.09 -3.05 3.03
C ARG A 515 -10.22 -1.56 3.33
N GLY A 516 -10.21 -1.26 4.61
CA GLY A 516 -10.20 0.11 5.11
C GLY A 516 -11.40 0.94 4.66
N SER A 517 -11.16 2.24 4.55
CA SER A 517 -12.12 3.22 4.04
C SER A 517 -12.19 3.20 2.51
N GLN A 518 -13.23 3.81 1.96
CA GLN A 518 -13.16 4.30 0.59
C GLN A 518 -12.04 5.34 0.48
N ASP A 519 -11.50 5.48 -0.71
CA ASP A 519 -10.56 6.52 -1.07
C ASP A 519 -11.25 7.90 -1.18
N PRO A 520 -10.48 9.00 -1.14
CA PRO A 520 -11.07 10.33 -1.19
C PRO A 520 -11.75 10.67 -2.53
N TYR A 521 -11.32 10.08 -3.64
CA TYR A 521 -11.98 10.26 -4.93
C TYR A 521 -13.40 9.68 -4.93
N SER A 522 -13.57 8.46 -4.40
CA SER A 522 -14.90 7.85 -4.22
C SER A 522 -15.81 8.69 -3.34
N ALA A 523 -15.29 9.21 -2.23
CA ALA A 523 -16.09 10.10 -1.35
C ALA A 523 -16.45 11.43 -2.04
N LEU A 524 -15.52 11.98 -2.85
CA LEU A 524 -15.81 13.16 -3.67
C LEU A 524 -16.92 12.87 -4.69
N ALA A 525 -16.79 11.75 -5.38
CA ALA A 525 -17.74 11.31 -6.39
C ALA A 525 -19.16 11.13 -5.85
N LEU A 526 -19.29 10.68 -4.60
CA LEU A 526 -20.58 10.49 -3.91
C LEU A 526 -21.07 11.76 -3.20
N GLY A 527 -20.32 12.86 -3.24
CA GLY A 527 -20.70 14.11 -2.58
C GLY A 527 -20.48 14.12 -1.06
N TRP A 528 -19.66 13.22 -0.53
CA TRP A 528 -19.37 13.09 0.90
C TRP A 528 -18.08 13.78 1.35
N ALA A 529 -17.24 14.19 0.41
CA ALA A 529 -15.97 14.82 0.69
C ALA A 529 -16.08 16.35 0.80
N LYS A 530 -15.14 16.94 1.54
CA LYS A 530 -14.95 18.37 1.69
C LYS A 530 -13.65 18.78 0.99
N ALA A 531 -13.76 19.16 -0.28
CA ALA A 531 -12.61 19.50 -1.10
C ALA A 531 -12.13 20.93 -0.86
N ILE A 532 -10.84 21.07 -0.56
CA ILE A 532 -10.11 22.34 -0.50
C ILE A 532 -9.36 22.50 -1.83
N VAL A 533 -9.67 23.55 -2.60
CA VAL A 533 -9.05 23.79 -3.90
C VAL A 533 -8.34 25.15 -3.87
N PRO A 534 -7.03 25.18 -3.63
CA PRO A 534 -6.28 26.43 -3.55
C PRO A 534 -6.26 27.13 -4.91
N GLN A 535 -6.37 28.47 -4.87
CA GLN A 535 -6.31 29.31 -6.07
C GLN A 535 -4.95 30.02 -6.19
N THR A 536 -4.26 30.17 -5.07
CA THR A 536 -2.95 30.82 -4.93
C THR A 536 -2.08 30.01 -3.99
N SER A 537 -0.78 30.32 -3.95
CA SER A 537 0.09 29.76 -2.93
C SER A 537 -0.45 30.06 -1.53
N ALA A 538 -0.43 29.08 -0.64
CA ALA A 538 -0.99 29.19 0.71
C ALA A 538 -0.43 28.10 1.63
N THR A 539 -0.48 28.36 2.94
CA THR A 539 -0.39 27.29 3.94
C THR A 539 -1.79 26.78 4.24
N VAL A 540 -2.00 25.49 4.06
CA VAL A 540 -3.29 24.81 4.28
C VAL A 540 -3.16 23.91 5.49
N GLU A 541 -4.10 24.05 6.43
CA GLU A 541 -4.31 23.09 7.50
C GLU A 541 -5.31 22.04 7.01
N LEU A 542 -4.83 20.84 6.71
CA LEU A 542 -5.62 19.71 6.24
C LEU A 542 -5.89 18.76 7.40
N LYS A 543 -7.15 18.62 7.78
CA LYS A 543 -7.57 17.64 8.80
C LYS A 543 -7.60 16.23 8.22
N ASP A 544 -7.46 15.25 9.10
CA ASP A 544 -7.52 13.86 8.68
C ASP A 544 -8.87 13.50 8.07
N PHE A 545 -8.79 12.67 7.02
CA PHE A 545 -9.96 12.29 6.22
C PHE A 545 -11.01 11.52 7.02
N GLN A 546 -10.59 10.70 7.99
CA GLN A 546 -11.52 9.89 8.77
C GLN A 546 -12.38 10.72 9.71
N SER A 547 -11.88 11.84 10.24
CA SER A 547 -12.62 12.70 11.16
C SER A 547 -13.38 13.84 10.46
N SER A 548 -12.93 14.28 9.28
CA SER A 548 -13.41 15.52 8.67
C SER A 548 -13.97 15.38 7.26
N ARG A 549 -13.58 14.33 6.55
CA ARG A 549 -13.76 14.16 5.10
C ARG A 549 -13.08 15.25 4.26
N GLU A 550 -12.14 16.00 4.86
CA GLU A 550 -11.37 17.01 4.13
C GLU A 550 -10.33 16.35 3.20
N MET A 551 -10.17 16.93 2.04
CA MET A 551 -9.10 16.63 1.08
C MET A 551 -8.63 17.91 0.41
N LEU A 552 -7.37 17.91 -0.02
CA LEU A 552 -6.80 19.00 -0.82
C LEU A 552 -6.72 18.54 -2.27
N ILE A 553 -7.23 19.36 -3.19
CA ILE A 553 -7.21 19.07 -4.63
C ILE A 553 -6.32 20.11 -5.33
N LEU A 554 -5.33 19.63 -6.08
CA LEU A 554 -4.49 20.45 -6.94
C LEU A 554 -4.90 20.22 -8.39
N HIS A 555 -5.53 21.22 -8.96
CA HIS A 555 -5.87 21.25 -10.38
C HIS A 555 -4.76 21.87 -11.23
N PRO A 556 -4.55 21.40 -12.47
CA PRO A 556 -3.66 22.06 -13.41
C PRO A 556 -4.11 23.50 -13.69
N GLU A 557 -3.19 24.37 -14.12
CA GLU A 557 -3.45 25.81 -14.35
C GLU A 557 -4.41 26.14 -15.48
N SER A 558 -4.79 25.18 -16.32
CA SER A 558 -5.70 25.45 -17.42
C SER A 558 -7.06 25.92 -16.88
N ASP A 559 -7.59 27.00 -17.41
CA ASP A 559 -8.87 27.63 -17.05
C ASP A 559 -10.11 26.70 -17.18
N GLN A 560 -9.92 25.43 -17.43
CA GLN A 560 -10.98 24.47 -17.76
C GLN A 560 -11.30 23.50 -16.61
N CYS A 561 -10.67 23.62 -15.46
CA CYS A 561 -10.85 22.70 -14.33
C CYS A 561 -12.08 23.02 -13.46
N ASN A 562 -13.24 23.02 -14.04
CA ASN A 562 -14.50 23.18 -13.32
C ASN A 562 -15.31 21.87 -13.25
N SER A 563 -14.71 20.76 -13.71
CA SER A 563 -15.38 19.46 -13.85
C SER A 563 -14.64 18.39 -13.08
N PRO A 564 -15.34 17.42 -12.45
CA PRO A 564 -14.71 16.24 -11.89
C PRO A 564 -14.11 15.31 -12.97
N PHE A 565 -14.43 15.55 -14.24
CA PHE A 565 -13.95 14.80 -15.41
C PHE A 565 -12.66 15.37 -15.96
N ASP A 566 -11.72 15.65 -15.09
CA ASP A 566 -10.43 16.20 -15.44
C ASP A 566 -9.31 15.33 -14.85
N GLU A 567 -8.10 15.78 -15.03
CA GLU A 567 -6.92 15.18 -14.45
C GLU A 567 -6.38 16.09 -13.34
N TYR A 568 -6.23 15.56 -12.13
CA TYR A 568 -5.83 16.32 -10.94
C TYR A 568 -5.18 15.44 -9.88
N ILE A 569 -4.61 16.07 -8.88
CA ILE A 569 -4.02 15.42 -7.70
C ILE A 569 -4.93 15.63 -6.49
N ILE A 570 -5.24 14.55 -5.77
CA ILE A 570 -5.87 14.60 -4.44
C ILE A 570 -4.83 14.30 -3.36
N ILE A 571 -4.86 15.06 -2.29
CA ILE A 571 -4.02 14.89 -1.11
C ILE A 571 -4.91 14.61 0.09
N GLU A 572 -4.64 13.52 0.76
CA GLU A 572 -5.37 13.02 1.94
C GLU A 572 -4.42 12.93 3.12
N LEU A 573 -4.84 13.40 4.29
CA LEU A 573 -4.22 13.02 5.54
C LEU A 573 -4.85 11.71 6.03
N TYR A 574 -4.11 10.63 5.89
CA TYR A 574 -4.52 9.29 6.32
C TYR A 574 -4.27 9.11 7.82
N THR A 575 -5.24 8.48 8.49
CA THR A 575 -5.06 7.93 9.85
C THR A 575 -5.50 6.46 9.89
N PRO A 576 -4.87 5.63 10.74
CA PRO A 576 -5.31 4.25 11.00
C PRO A 576 -6.54 4.18 11.93
N ASN A 577 -7.32 5.25 12.01
CA ASN A 577 -8.51 5.40 12.85
C ASN A 577 -9.80 5.25 12.02
N GLY A 578 -10.96 5.36 12.66
CA GLY A 578 -12.26 5.35 12.00
C GLY A 578 -12.50 4.06 11.22
N LEU A 579 -12.81 4.20 9.93
CA LEU A 579 -13.08 3.05 9.05
C LEU A 579 -11.83 2.21 8.73
N ASN A 580 -10.62 2.75 8.93
CA ASN A 580 -9.35 2.04 8.75
C ASN A 580 -8.95 1.21 9.97
N GLN A 581 -9.50 1.53 11.16
CA GLN A 581 -9.00 1.03 12.45
C GLN A 581 -8.97 -0.50 12.54
N PHE A 582 -10.07 -1.15 12.16
CA PHE A 582 -10.15 -2.60 12.28
C PHE A 582 -9.05 -3.31 11.48
N ASP A 583 -8.80 -2.89 10.23
CA ASP A 583 -7.79 -3.51 9.39
C ASP A 583 -6.37 -3.19 9.88
N ALA A 584 -6.12 -1.96 10.31
CA ALA A 584 -4.83 -1.56 10.87
C ALA A 584 -4.47 -2.33 12.16
N GLU A 585 -5.44 -2.56 13.05
CA GLU A 585 -5.24 -3.34 14.28
C GLU A 585 -5.14 -4.85 14.03
N ALA A 586 -5.97 -5.40 13.12
CA ALA A 586 -6.00 -6.83 12.83
C ALA A 586 -4.79 -7.32 12.02
N SER A 587 -4.16 -6.44 11.24
CA SER A 587 -3.09 -6.81 10.33
C SER A 587 -1.97 -5.75 10.26
N PRO A 588 -1.35 -5.35 11.40
CA PRO A 588 -0.40 -4.24 11.45
C PRO A 588 0.88 -4.46 10.63
N SER A 589 1.16 -5.70 10.24
CA SER A 589 2.30 -6.03 9.36
C SER A 589 2.00 -5.76 7.89
N TYR A 590 0.73 -5.58 7.55
CA TYR A 590 0.28 -5.42 6.16
C TYR A 590 -0.39 -4.07 5.91
N GLU A 591 -1.02 -3.48 6.91
CA GLU A 591 -1.74 -2.23 6.82
C GLU A 591 -0.89 -1.05 7.29
N PRO A 592 -1.06 0.17 6.73
CA PRO A 592 -0.43 1.36 7.28
C PRO A 592 -0.94 1.63 8.71
N THR A 593 -0.01 1.77 9.63
CA THR A 593 -0.29 2.04 11.05
C THR A 593 0.13 3.44 11.49
N ASN A 594 0.87 4.14 10.64
CA ASN A 594 1.29 5.51 10.88
C ASN A 594 0.27 6.51 10.30
N VAL A 595 0.23 7.69 10.87
CA VAL A 595 -0.45 8.84 10.28
C VAL A 595 0.48 9.45 9.23
N GLY A 596 -0.04 9.73 8.03
CA GLY A 596 0.77 10.25 6.93
C GLY A 596 -0.08 10.75 5.76
N ILE A 597 0.56 11.43 4.84
CA ILE A 597 -0.10 11.94 3.64
C ILE A 597 -0.11 10.86 2.55
N ARG A 598 -1.27 10.64 1.95
CA ARG A 598 -1.46 9.90 0.72
C ARG A 598 -1.71 10.88 -0.43
N ILE A 599 -1.09 10.62 -1.56
CA ILE A 599 -1.25 11.42 -2.77
C ILE A 599 -1.85 10.53 -3.86
N TRP A 600 -2.93 11.00 -4.45
CA TRP A 600 -3.69 10.29 -5.47
C TRP A 600 -3.66 11.08 -6.78
N HIS A 601 -3.27 10.44 -7.85
CA HIS A 601 -3.40 10.96 -9.20
C HIS A 601 -4.73 10.45 -9.76
N ILE A 602 -5.58 11.35 -10.14
CA ILE A 602 -6.88 11.08 -10.74
C ILE A 602 -6.85 11.49 -12.20
N ASP A 603 -7.21 10.59 -13.09
CA ASP A 603 -7.42 10.88 -14.51
C ASP A 603 -8.82 10.42 -14.93
N ALA A 604 -9.79 11.29 -14.67
CA ALA A 604 -11.21 11.05 -14.91
C ALA A 604 -11.73 11.64 -16.23
N ARG A 605 -10.82 11.96 -17.15
CA ARG A 605 -11.19 12.49 -18.45
C ARG A 605 -12.04 11.51 -19.25
N LEU A 606 -12.91 12.01 -20.09
CA LEU A 606 -13.92 11.24 -20.80
C LEU A 606 -13.49 10.87 -22.20
N VAL A 607 -13.89 9.68 -22.66
CA VAL A 607 -13.89 9.26 -24.05
C VAL A 607 -15.29 9.27 -24.60
N LYS A 608 -15.44 9.45 -25.91
CA LYS A 608 -16.73 9.38 -26.57
C LYS A 608 -16.98 7.98 -27.11
N GLN A 609 -18.11 7.38 -26.74
CA GLN A 609 -18.56 6.13 -27.34
C GLN A 609 -19.18 6.37 -28.72
N LEU A 610 -18.69 5.70 -29.74
CA LEU A 610 -19.19 5.76 -31.10
C LEU A 610 -20.26 4.70 -31.39
N ALA A 611 -20.07 3.50 -30.85
CA ALA A 611 -21.00 2.36 -30.92
C ALA A 611 -20.76 1.45 -29.72
N ARG A 612 -21.60 0.42 -29.54
CA ARG A 612 -21.39 -0.56 -28.49
C ARG A 612 -19.98 -1.16 -28.60
N ASP A 613 -19.20 -1.05 -27.52
CA ASP A 613 -17.82 -1.53 -27.43
C ASP A 613 -16.82 -0.82 -28.42
N GLU A 614 -17.19 0.36 -28.93
CA GLU A 614 -16.34 1.17 -29.81
C GLU A 614 -16.24 2.61 -29.26
N TYR A 615 -15.02 3.06 -28.95
CA TYR A 615 -14.74 4.34 -28.32
C TYR A 615 -13.78 5.18 -29.18
N ASP A 616 -13.96 6.50 -29.15
CA ASP A 616 -13.06 7.47 -29.78
C ASP A 616 -12.03 7.96 -28.77
N TYR A 617 -10.84 7.42 -28.81
CA TYR A 617 -9.70 7.83 -27.98
C TYR A 617 -8.86 8.95 -28.63
N SER A 618 -9.25 9.46 -29.79
CA SER A 618 -8.50 10.53 -30.48
C SER A 618 -8.54 11.86 -29.73
N ALA A 619 -9.50 12.04 -28.81
CA ALA A 619 -9.63 13.20 -27.94
C ALA A 619 -10.22 12.78 -26.59
N LEU A 620 -9.66 13.30 -25.51
CA LEU A 620 -10.21 13.19 -24.17
C LEU A 620 -10.91 14.50 -23.80
N TYR A 621 -12.05 14.39 -23.15
CA TYR A 621 -12.92 15.51 -22.85
C TYR A 621 -13.01 15.72 -21.35
N THR A 622 -13.01 16.98 -20.92
CA THR A 622 -13.16 17.37 -19.50
C THR A 622 -14.60 17.77 -19.18
N GLU A 623 -15.46 17.96 -20.19
CA GLU A 623 -16.87 18.22 -20.02
C GLU A 623 -17.69 17.37 -21.00
N PRO A 624 -18.70 16.63 -20.54
CA PRO A 624 -19.65 16.04 -21.47
C PRO A 624 -20.41 17.19 -22.16
N SER A 625 -20.51 17.16 -23.47
CA SER A 625 -21.40 18.10 -24.15
C SER A 625 -22.82 17.92 -23.62
N SER A 626 -23.47 18.95 -23.22
CA SER A 626 -24.60 19.06 -22.26
C SER A 626 -25.83 18.18 -22.47
N LEU A 627 -25.84 17.27 -23.42
CA LEU A 627 -26.94 16.34 -23.72
C LEU A 627 -26.47 15.06 -24.45
N ASP A 628 -25.18 14.88 -24.64
CA ASP A 628 -24.68 13.69 -25.34
C ASP A 628 -24.33 12.60 -24.30
N THR A 629 -25.15 11.58 -24.26
CA THR A 629 -25.13 10.47 -23.32
C THR A 629 -24.04 9.42 -23.62
N ASN A 630 -23.13 9.72 -24.55
CA ASN A 630 -22.16 8.77 -25.06
C ASN A 630 -20.72 9.09 -24.61
N TYR A 631 -20.55 9.68 -23.43
CA TYR A 631 -19.24 9.93 -22.86
C TYR A 631 -18.99 9.03 -21.66
N TYR A 632 -17.79 8.47 -21.58
CA TYR A 632 -17.35 7.59 -20.50
C TYR A 632 -15.99 8.07 -20.00
N THR A 633 -15.64 7.81 -18.75
CA THR A 633 -14.23 7.91 -18.33
C THR A 633 -13.41 6.98 -19.20
N HIS A 634 -12.24 7.41 -19.61
CA HIS A 634 -11.40 6.60 -20.48
C HIS A 634 -10.84 5.36 -19.72
N ARG A 635 -10.90 5.38 -18.38
CA ARG A 635 -10.50 4.30 -17.50
C ARG A 635 -11.43 4.21 -16.30
N TYR A 636 -12.58 3.61 -16.48
CA TYR A 636 -13.56 3.51 -15.39
C TYR A 636 -13.19 2.51 -14.29
N ASP A 637 -12.34 1.52 -14.57
CA ASP A 637 -12.09 0.40 -13.67
C ASP A 637 -10.60 0.11 -13.41
N ASN A 638 -9.68 1.01 -13.58
CA ASN A 638 -8.24 0.76 -13.44
C ASN A 638 -7.72 -0.52 -14.14
N THR A 639 -8.55 -1.18 -14.92
CA THR A 639 -8.13 -2.35 -15.68
C THR A 639 -7.20 -1.90 -16.79
N ARG A 640 -6.08 -2.55 -16.90
CA ARG A 640 -5.18 -2.39 -18.02
C ARG A 640 -5.94 -2.76 -19.29
N GLY A 641 -6.28 -1.78 -20.09
CA GLY A 641 -7.18 -1.94 -21.21
C GLY A 641 -6.82 -3.10 -22.11
N ASP A 642 -7.84 -3.67 -22.71
CA ASP A 642 -7.68 -4.61 -23.82
C ASP A 642 -6.66 -4.03 -24.82
N THR A 643 -5.86 -4.90 -25.42
CA THR A 643 -4.88 -4.57 -26.48
C THR A 643 -5.49 -3.83 -27.68
N THR A 644 -6.80 -3.65 -27.70
CA THR A 644 -7.56 -2.85 -28.68
C THR A 644 -7.68 -1.37 -28.30
N ASP A 645 -7.37 -0.97 -27.05
CA ASP A 645 -7.28 0.43 -26.66
C ASP A 645 -5.94 1.02 -27.10
N PRO A 646 -5.88 1.97 -28.05
CA PRO A 646 -4.63 2.55 -28.51
C PRO A 646 -3.85 3.28 -27.43
N LEU A 647 -4.52 3.83 -26.40
CA LEU A 647 -3.87 4.48 -25.26
C LEU A 647 -3.30 3.43 -24.28
N ALA A 648 -3.93 2.26 -24.16
CA ALA A 648 -3.41 1.16 -23.38
C ALA A 648 -2.23 0.44 -24.00
N ALA A 649 -2.17 0.39 -25.33
CA ALA A 649 -1.09 -0.29 -26.06
C ALA A 649 0.23 0.51 -26.04
N GLU A 650 0.19 1.81 -25.84
CA GLU A 650 1.37 2.68 -25.89
C GLU A 650 1.86 3.15 -24.51
N ASN A 651 0.99 3.20 -23.46
CA ASN A 651 1.36 3.70 -22.15
C ASN A 651 0.62 2.96 -21.02
N ASP A 652 1.34 2.22 -20.21
CA ASP A 652 0.85 1.52 -19.03
C ASP A 652 0.45 2.47 -17.86
N ASP A 653 0.47 3.78 -18.04
CA ASP A 653 0.46 4.78 -16.98
C ASP A 653 -0.87 5.57 -16.87
N TYR A 654 -1.90 5.20 -17.66
CA TYR A 654 -3.21 5.85 -17.65
C TYR A 654 -4.20 5.05 -16.82
N TYR A 655 -4.40 5.45 -15.54
CA TYR A 655 -5.36 4.86 -14.62
C TYR A 655 -6.34 5.91 -14.12
N LEU A 656 -7.61 5.52 -13.85
CA LEU A 656 -8.60 6.42 -13.27
C LEU A 656 -8.11 6.95 -11.92
N ILE A 657 -7.66 6.05 -11.06
CA ILE A 657 -7.11 6.36 -9.74
C ILE A 657 -5.77 5.66 -9.56
N TYR A 658 -4.77 6.43 -9.19
CA TYR A 658 -3.42 5.96 -9.01
C TYR A 658 -2.83 6.51 -7.71
N TYR A 659 -2.31 5.62 -6.87
CA TYR A 659 -1.62 6.01 -5.65
C TYR A 659 -0.17 6.38 -5.95
N VAL A 660 0.21 7.63 -5.71
CA VAL A 660 1.59 8.12 -5.87
C VAL A 660 2.42 7.70 -4.66
N ARG A 661 3.45 6.92 -4.89
CA ARG A 661 4.30 6.33 -3.85
C ARG A 661 5.49 7.23 -3.54
N ASN A 662 5.75 7.48 -2.26
CA ASN A 662 6.95 8.18 -1.82
C ASN A 662 8.18 7.27 -2.00
N MET A 663 9.02 7.58 -3.00
CA MET A 663 10.23 6.80 -3.31
C MET A 663 11.46 7.20 -2.48
N ASN A 664 11.36 8.25 -1.66
CA ASN A 664 12.49 8.76 -0.87
C ASN A 664 12.83 7.89 0.35
N THR A 665 12.03 6.89 0.68
CA THR A 665 12.16 6.08 1.90
C THR A 665 13.03 4.83 1.74
N GLY A 666 13.82 4.73 0.66
CA GLY A 666 14.77 3.64 0.46
C GLY A 666 14.16 2.36 -0.12
N SER A 667 12.92 2.38 -0.58
CA SER A 667 12.35 1.30 -1.37
C SER A 667 13.11 1.17 -2.70
N LYS A 668 13.47 -0.05 -3.04
CA LYS A 668 14.28 -0.38 -4.23
C LYS A 668 13.47 -0.28 -5.51
N GLY A 669 13.09 0.93 -5.90
CA GLY A 669 12.35 1.15 -7.12
C GLY A 669 10.84 0.95 -6.97
N TYR A 670 10.13 1.63 -7.81
CA TYR A 670 8.69 1.63 -7.88
C TYR A 670 8.18 0.48 -8.77
N SER A 671 7.18 -0.24 -8.32
CA SER A 671 6.46 -1.21 -9.14
C SER A 671 4.98 -1.28 -8.76
N MET A 672 4.12 -1.40 -9.77
CA MET A 672 2.70 -1.69 -9.60
C MET A 672 2.39 -3.19 -9.65
N LYS A 673 3.37 -4.02 -9.99
CA LYS A 673 3.15 -5.46 -10.17
C LYS A 673 2.94 -6.16 -8.85
N LYS A 674 1.91 -6.98 -8.75
CA LYS A 674 1.52 -7.71 -7.53
C LYS A 674 2.55 -8.73 -7.02
N ASP A 675 3.53 -9.10 -7.81
CA ASP A 675 4.65 -9.97 -7.42
C ASP A 675 5.84 -9.21 -6.83
N GLU A 676 5.79 -7.87 -6.85
CA GLU A 676 6.82 -6.99 -6.29
C GLU A 676 6.31 -6.33 -5.00
N THR A 677 7.22 -5.97 -4.08
CA THR A 677 6.83 -5.54 -2.73
C THR A 677 6.28 -4.13 -2.64
N ASP A 678 6.46 -3.31 -3.67
CA ASP A 678 6.19 -1.86 -3.63
C ASP A 678 4.80 -1.46 -4.14
N TYR A 679 4.00 -2.42 -4.63
CA TYR A 679 2.67 -2.12 -5.16
C TYR A 679 1.64 -1.75 -4.07
N ILE A 680 1.87 -2.16 -2.83
CA ILE A 680 0.93 -1.99 -1.71
C ILE A 680 1.17 -0.66 -0.99
N ILE A 681 0.10 0.02 -0.58
CA ILE A 681 0.20 1.15 0.35
C ILE A 681 0.73 0.65 1.69
N ARG A 682 1.81 1.25 2.18
CA ARG A 682 2.48 0.96 3.45
C ARG A 682 2.95 2.25 4.11
N ASN A 683 3.40 2.16 5.36
CA ASN A 683 4.00 3.29 6.05
C ASN A 683 5.14 3.92 5.22
N GLU A 684 5.98 3.11 4.58
CA GLU A 684 7.15 3.55 3.82
C GLU A 684 6.80 4.24 2.50
N THR A 685 5.59 4.05 1.98
CA THR A 685 5.15 4.64 0.70
C THR A 685 4.33 5.92 0.87
N MET A 686 4.02 6.31 2.10
CA MET A 686 3.34 7.58 2.41
C MET A 686 4.33 8.74 2.55
N PHE A 687 3.82 9.94 2.53
CA PHE A 687 4.58 11.16 2.74
C PHE A 687 4.42 11.65 4.17
N TYR A 688 5.48 12.26 4.71
CA TYR A 688 5.55 12.71 6.10
C TYR A 688 6.05 14.15 6.19
N ALA A 689 6.05 14.70 7.40
CA ALA A 689 6.63 16.02 7.66
C ALA A 689 8.07 16.09 7.14
N GLY A 690 8.39 17.13 6.37
CA GLY A 690 9.66 17.34 5.69
C GLY A 690 9.69 16.80 4.25
N ASP A 691 8.70 16.02 3.82
CA ASP A 691 8.61 15.58 2.43
C ASP A 691 7.97 16.66 1.54
N SER A 692 8.32 16.64 0.26
CA SER A 692 7.75 17.49 -0.78
C SER A 692 7.25 16.63 -1.95
N PHE A 693 6.35 17.20 -2.73
CA PHE A 693 5.88 16.58 -3.96
C PHE A 693 5.87 17.60 -5.11
N THR A 694 6.47 17.21 -6.22
CA THR A 694 6.31 17.80 -7.55
C THR A 694 6.18 16.67 -8.57
N ILE A 695 5.62 16.94 -9.73
CA ILE A 695 5.57 15.93 -10.82
C ILE A 695 6.99 15.52 -11.24
N GLU A 696 7.93 16.46 -11.26
CA GLU A 696 9.31 16.22 -11.67
C GLU A 696 10.05 15.25 -10.74
N ASP A 697 9.83 15.38 -9.43
CA ASP A 697 10.47 14.51 -8.43
C ASP A 697 9.93 13.06 -8.51
N TYR A 698 8.72 12.91 -8.98
CA TYR A 698 8.02 11.61 -9.13
C TYR A 698 7.74 11.27 -10.59
N ALA A 699 8.55 11.78 -11.51
CA ALA A 699 8.36 11.71 -12.95
C ALA A 699 8.07 10.30 -13.51
N SER A 700 8.67 9.28 -12.92
CA SER A 700 8.47 7.87 -13.32
C SER A 700 7.05 7.33 -13.03
N GLN A 701 6.24 8.05 -12.28
CA GLN A 701 4.87 7.67 -11.92
C GLN A 701 3.80 8.39 -12.77
N PHE A 702 4.21 9.15 -13.79
CA PHE A 702 3.33 9.88 -14.69
C PHE A 702 3.77 9.67 -16.13
N ALA A 703 2.84 9.48 -17.04
CA ALA A 703 3.15 9.24 -18.46
C ALA A 703 3.99 10.38 -19.10
N ASN A 704 3.76 11.61 -18.69
CA ASN A 704 4.51 12.79 -19.14
C ASN A 704 5.39 13.42 -18.06
N GLY A 705 5.68 12.69 -16.99
CA GLY A 705 6.38 13.18 -15.81
C GLY A 705 7.78 13.70 -16.09
N ALA A 706 8.51 13.11 -17.05
CA ALA A 706 9.84 13.60 -17.46
C ALA A 706 9.84 15.05 -18.00
N GLN A 707 8.68 15.58 -18.38
CA GLN A 707 8.48 16.97 -18.77
C GLN A 707 7.81 17.81 -17.67
N GLY A 708 7.65 17.28 -16.45
CA GLY A 708 6.95 17.96 -15.35
C GLY A 708 5.43 18.06 -15.58
N LYS A 709 4.84 17.08 -16.30
CA LYS A 709 3.47 17.16 -16.75
C LYS A 709 2.66 15.95 -16.32
N LEU A 710 1.38 16.17 -16.17
CA LEU A 710 0.35 15.16 -16.01
C LEU A 710 0.22 14.30 -17.30
N ASN A 711 -0.56 13.23 -17.25
CA ASN A 711 -0.80 12.34 -18.39
C ASN A 711 -1.41 13.08 -19.60
N SER A 712 -2.24 14.09 -19.34
CA SER A 712 -2.80 14.99 -20.37
C SER A 712 -1.74 15.81 -21.16
N GLY A 713 -0.51 15.84 -20.67
CA GLY A 713 0.53 16.73 -21.18
C GLY A 713 0.42 18.17 -20.66
N VAL A 714 -0.49 18.45 -19.73
CA VAL A 714 -0.65 19.76 -19.07
C VAL A 714 0.25 19.80 -17.84
N ALA A 715 0.88 20.94 -17.56
CA ALA A 715 1.62 21.14 -16.32
C ALA A 715 0.66 21.20 -15.14
N LEU A 716 0.98 20.52 -14.02
CA LEU A 716 0.20 20.65 -12.80
C LEU A 716 0.24 22.07 -12.26
N GLY A 717 1.38 22.75 -12.36
CA GLY A 717 1.58 24.12 -11.90
C GLY A 717 1.58 24.28 -10.37
N TRP A 718 1.69 23.20 -9.64
CA TRP A 718 1.68 23.17 -8.18
C TRP A 718 2.78 22.27 -7.63
N SER A 719 3.28 22.67 -6.48
CA SER A 719 4.09 21.82 -5.61
C SER A 719 3.59 21.90 -4.17
N ILE A 720 3.92 20.91 -3.36
CA ILE A 720 3.65 20.94 -1.93
C ILE A 720 4.90 20.66 -1.10
N TYR A 721 4.89 21.19 0.11
CA TYR A 721 5.80 20.83 1.18
C TYR A 721 5.01 20.57 2.46
N ILE A 722 5.24 19.46 3.13
CA ILE A 722 4.56 19.06 4.36
C ILE A 722 5.38 19.61 5.54
N GLU A 723 4.92 20.68 6.16
CA GLU A 723 5.62 21.31 7.29
C GLU A 723 5.54 20.50 8.56
N GLY A 724 4.36 19.92 8.84
CA GLY A 724 4.10 19.17 10.05
C GLY A 724 2.87 18.30 9.96
N ILE A 725 2.82 17.28 10.80
CA ILE A 725 1.63 16.46 11.06
C ILE A 725 1.54 16.32 12.56
N GLU A 726 0.43 16.75 13.15
CA GLU A 726 0.26 16.76 14.60
C GLU A 726 -1.14 16.29 15.04
N GLU A 727 -1.22 15.71 16.21
CA GLU A 727 -2.49 15.37 16.85
C GLU A 727 -3.03 16.60 17.59
N THR A 728 -4.13 17.16 17.11
CA THR A 728 -4.72 18.38 17.66
C THR A 728 -5.71 18.12 18.80
N SER A 729 -6.32 16.93 18.79
CA SER A 729 -7.11 16.36 19.88
C SER A 729 -7.09 14.84 19.79
N THR A 730 -7.46 14.14 20.84
CA THR A 730 -7.37 12.67 20.88
C THR A 730 -7.99 12.04 19.62
N GLY A 731 -7.15 11.42 18.82
CA GLY A 731 -7.52 10.72 17.57
C GLY A 731 -7.78 11.63 16.37
N VAL A 732 -7.67 12.96 16.50
CA VAL A 732 -7.87 13.92 15.39
C VAL A 732 -6.54 14.53 15.02
N TRP A 733 -6.18 14.43 13.75
CA TRP A 733 -4.90 14.87 13.21
C TRP A 733 -5.03 16.00 12.22
N THR A 734 -4.03 16.84 12.14
CA THR A 734 -3.94 17.93 11.17
C THR A 734 -2.55 17.95 10.54
N ALA A 735 -2.49 18.13 9.24
CA ALA A 735 -1.26 18.36 8.50
C ALA A 735 -1.19 19.83 8.08
N THR A 736 -0.06 20.48 8.34
CA THR A 736 0.27 21.80 7.80
C THR A 736 1.01 21.60 6.49
N ILE A 737 0.40 22.03 5.39
CA ILE A 737 0.91 21.83 4.03
C ILE A 737 1.08 23.20 3.37
N GLN A 738 2.29 23.51 2.94
CA GLN A 738 2.50 24.62 2.02
C GLN A 738 2.15 24.15 0.60
N VAL A 739 1.21 24.83 0.00
CA VAL A 739 0.80 24.64 -1.40
C VAL A 739 1.32 25.82 -2.20
N ILE A 740 2.08 25.56 -3.22
CA ILE A 740 2.79 26.59 -3.94
C ILE A 740 2.45 26.51 -5.41
N LYS A 741 1.93 27.63 -5.91
CA LYS A 741 1.63 27.80 -7.32
C LYS A 741 2.88 28.23 -8.07
N ALA A 742 3.21 27.52 -9.18
CA ALA A 742 4.42 27.75 -9.98
C ALA A 742 4.44 29.13 -10.66
#